data_a0faa5e1cc58c39018031e0effe5f8ef
#
_entry.id   a0faa5e1cc58c39018031e0effe5f8ef
#
_cell.length_a   1.000
_cell.length_b   1.000
_cell.length_c   1.000
_cell.angle_alpha   90.00
_cell.angle_beta   90.00
_cell.angle_gamma   90.00
#
_symmetry.space_group_name_H-M   'P 1'
#
loop_
_entity.id
_entity.type
_entity.pdbx_description
1 polymer ?
#
loop_
_entity_poly.entity_id
_entity_poly.type
_entity_poly.pdbx_seq_one_letter_code
_entity_poly.pdbx_strand_id
1 'polypeptide(L)'
;MTDILVLDLETTVERIAGRIDNSPYNPHNKIVSAHFGWLGWDDVDDYQYAVYHHIEQSQSDSTKSLREALRTAKILVCHNAKFDVSWLLEAGFDVPEKIYCTLIGEYLLAKAQRKELSLKGSAERRGLRNQKKSDLIDHWFQDGVDFFEMPLATMLEYAEADVRTTAELYLAQMDDFDAQENKSLITARDQMNEMLVFLVELERNGCAIDLAALDTVEKEFRAEKVELTARLTEIVEQVMGDTPINLNSGDDMTKVVYSREVIDKAIHKQTWNIGTNDAGKSLMPPRMSSNQFSDAVRATTRVVEKTQAVCCSHCNGFGSIQKFKVKTKIKLGKKYRIQTEEPYKNRTKCKNCGGLGAIYQPTGETAGLRMIPTGPSYAAAGGFKTDKETIQTLIGVATRKRKPVAVEFLTKLSRLSAVSVYLDSFVAGLKRGTRKNGILHANFNQCIAATGRLSSSNPNAQNWPKRGFPVRRAIVSRFDDGLLLEADYSGLEFRTCVELSRDAQGLADILEGKDIHRQTASICLQKDPKDVTKDERQGHKWASFQPLFGGTGAGMEPHIKAYFGKFYEIYRGIEAWHNSLMTGTLKNGIVQTPSGRQYFWPNVVRTRGNRVSHSTQILNYPVQGFSADMVQLACIRALRFFRQASLRSKLILTVHDSIVVDTHPNEVEQVKSILVEAMTRIDEEMVTRFGYKCVVPFDVEISAGKNWLDQEELSLTNAT
;
A
#
# COMPACT_ATOMS: atom_id res chain seq x y z
N MET A 1 -19.10 -16.20 32.66
CA MET A 1 -19.05 -16.09 31.20
C MET A 1 -20.00 -15.00 30.66
N THR A 2 -20.75 -14.34 31.48
CA THR A 2 -21.71 -13.29 31.06
C THR A 2 -21.14 -11.89 30.78
N ASP A 3 -19.82 -11.77 30.63
CA ASP A 3 -19.15 -10.48 30.52
C ASP A 3 -18.61 -10.19 29.11
N ILE A 4 -18.75 -11.14 28.17
CA ILE A 4 -18.23 -11.03 26.79
C ILE A 4 -19.42 -10.97 25.84
N LEU A 5 -19.52 -9.87 25.11
CA LEU A 5 -20.52 -9.64 24.07
C LEU A 5 -19.90 -9.88 22.70
N VAL A 6 -20.49 -10.76 21.89
CA VAL A 6 -20.14 -10.97 20.49
C VAL A 6 -21.11 -10.17 19.63
N LEU A 7 -20.58 -9.43 18.64
CA LEU A 7 -21.40 -8.52 17.82
C LEU A 7 -20.91 -8.52 16.37
N ASP A 8 -21.85 -8.33 15.44
CA ASP A 8 -21.67 -8.06 14.03
C ASP A 8 -22.69 -7.02 13.53
N LEU A 9 -22.30 -6.15 12.61
CA LEU A 9 -23.12 -5.09 12.06
C LEU A 9 -23.31 -5.24 10.56
N GLU A 10 -24.56 -5.11 10.11
CA GLU A 10 -24.88 -4.95 8.70
C GLU A 10 -25.15 -3.48 8.37
N THR A 11 -24.57 -3.00 7.26
CA THR A 11 -24.61 -1.58 6.91
C THR A 11 -24.98 -1.38 5.44
N THR A 12 -25.51 -0.20 5.13
CA THR A 12 -25.66 0.22 3.73
C THR A 12 -24.31 0.51 3.13
N VAL A 13 -24.24 0.45 1.80
CA VAL A 13 -23.05 0.83 1.03
C VAL A 13 -23.44 1.82 -0.07
N GLU A 14 -22.67 2.88 -0.25
CA GLU A 14 -22.79 3.78 -1.39
C GLU A 14 -21.79 3.41 -2.48
N ARG A 15 -22.21 3.50 -3.75
CA ARG A 15 -21.32 3.29 -4.90
C ARG A 15 -20.89 4.64 -5.47
N ILE A 16 -19.68 5.08 -5.16
CA ILE A 16 -19.11 6.34 -5.67
C ILE A 16 -18.13 6.04 -6.81
N ALA A 17 -18.44 6.50 -8.02
CA ALA A 17 -17.61 6.27 -9.22
C ALA A 17 -17.20 4.79 -9.42
N GLY A 18 -18.13 3.86 -9.18
CA GLY A 18 -17.93 2.41 -9.34
C GLY A 18 -17.16 1.74 -8.21
N ARG A 19 -16.86 2.45 -7.12
CA ARG A 19 -16.24 1.90 -5.91
C ARG A 19 -17.26 1.85 -4.78
N ILE A 20 -17.17 0.80 -3.96
CA ILE A 20 -17.97 0.67 -2.75
C ILE A 20 -17.38 1.58 -1.66
N ASP A 21 -18.22 2.41 -1.08
CA ASP A 21 -17.95 3.21 0.11
C ASP A 21 -18.89 2.74 1.23
N ASN A 22 -18.35 1.97 2.16
CA ASN A 22 -19.04 1.49 3.36
C ASN A 22 -18.54 2.20 4.63
N SER A 23 -18.00 3.41 4.46
CA SER A 23 -17.46 4.19 5.58
C SER A 23 -18.59 4.73 6.48
N PRO A 24 -18.45 4.65 7.82
CA PRO A 24 -19.37 5.28 8.74
C PRO A 24 -19.36 6.82 8.65
N TYR A 25 -18.26 7.38 8.11
CA TYR A 25 -18.11 8.84 7.91
C TYR A 25 -18.79 9.36 6.64
N ASN A 26 -19.43 8.49 5.88
CA ASN A 26 -20.30 8.87 4.77
C ASN A 26 -21.72 9.09 5.30
N PRO A 27 -22.27 10.32 5.22
CA PRO A 27 -23.59 10.64 5.82
C PRO A 27 -24.77 9.91 5.15
N HIS A 28 -24.55 9.29 3.99
CA HIS A 28 -25.56 8.51 3.28
C HIS A 28 -25.62 7.05 3.76
N ASN A 29 -24.54 6.58 4.36
CA ASN A 29 -24.49 5.23 4.90
C ASN A 29 -25.12 5.15 6.28
N LYS A 30 -25.71 3.99 6.60
CA LYS A 30 -26.43 3.74 7.86
C LYS A 30 -26.23 2.31 8.34
N ILE A 31 -26.34 2.10 9.63
CA ILE A 31 -26.49 0.76 10.18
C ILE A 31 -27.87 0.23 9.75
N VAL A 32 -27.90 -0.91 9.07
CA VAL A 32 -29.12 -1.62 8.72
C VAL A 32 -29.61 -2.41 9.92
N SER A 33 -28.72 -3.23 10.50
CA SER A 33 -29.02 -4.03 11.69
C SER A 33 -27.78 -4.28 12.53
N ALA A 34 -27.99 -4.60 13.81
CA ALA A 34 -26.97 -5.09 14.72
C ALA A 34 -27.40 -6.44 15.25
N HIS A 35 -26.47 -7.37 15.28
CA HIS A 35 -26.65 -8.75 15.71
C HIS A 35 -25.65 -9.05 16.83
N PHE A 36 -26.13 -9.56 17.96
CA PHE A 36 -25.29 -9.73 19.13
C PHE A 36 -25.81 -10.82 20.07
N GLY A 37 -24.93 -11.29 20.93
CA GLY A 37 -25.29 -12.22 22.00
C GLY A 37 -24.14 -12.41 22.97
N TRP A 38 -24.45 -12.96 24.14
CA TRP A 38 -23.45 -13.22 25.16
C TRP A 38 -22.70 -14.51 24.86
N LEU A 39 -21.40 -14.50 25.09
CA LEU A 39 -20.57 -15.70 24.87
C LEU A 39 -21.00 -16.78 25.84
N GLY A 40 -21.47 -17.91 25.31
CA GLY A 40 -21.80 -19.12 26.03
C GLY A 40 -20.61 -20.07 26.17
N TRP A 41 -20.90 -21.34 26.42
CA TRP A 41 -19.88 -22.38 26.58
C TRP A 41 -19.21 -22.78 25.27
N ASP A 42 -19.97 -22.91 24.20
CA ASP A 42 -19.49 -23.40 22.89
C ASP A 42 -19.94 -22.51 21.71
N ASP A 43 -20.77 -21.50 21.98
CA ASP A 43 -21.37 -20.59 21.02
C ASP A 43 -21.91 -19.32 21.73
N VAL A 44 -22.88 -18.65 21.14
CA VAL A 44 -23.60 -17.49 21.68
C VAL A 44 -24.88 -17.93 22.38
N ASP A 45 -25.02 -17.57 23.65
CA ASP A 45 -26.26 -17.61 24.37
C ASP A 45 -27.07 -16.33 24.16
N ASP A 46 -28.40 -16.42 24.25
CA ASP A 46 -29.31 -15.28 24.18
C ASP A 46 -29.04 -14.36 22.97
N TYR A 47 -29.02 -14.98 21.76
CA TYR A 47 -28.87 -14.23 20.53
C TYR A 47 -30.01 -13.22 20.35
N GLN A 48 -29.64 -11.98 20.05
CA GLN A 48 -30.55 -10.85 19.83
C GLN A 48 -30.16 -10.08 18.58
N TYR A 49 -31.10 -9.35 18.01
CA TYR A 49 -30.85 -8.43 16.93
C TYR A 49 -31.67 -7.14 17.04
N ALA A 50 -31.17 -6.09 16.42
CA ALA A 50 -31.83 -4.80 16.29
C ALA A 50 -31.82 -4.35 14.83
N VAL A 51 -32.98 -4.10 14.25
CA VAL A 51 -33.09 -3.56 12.88
C VAL A 51 -33.36 -2.06 12.98
N TYR A 52 -32.50 -1.24 12.34
CA TYR A 52 -32.57 0.21 12.40
C TYR A 52 -33.02 0.81 11.06
N HIS A 53 -32.57 0.25 9.97
CA HIS A 53 -32.83 0.79 8.64
C HIS A 53 -32.95 -0.32 7.62
N HIS A 54 -34.19 -0.72 7.31
CA HIS A 54 -34.49 -1.78 6.36
C HIS A 54 -35.83 -1.51 5.66
N ILE A 55 -35.95 -1.90 4.39
CA ILE A 55 -37.14 -1.62 3.57
C ILE A 55 -38.41 -2.26 4.13
N GLU A 56 -38.31 -3.43 4.75
CA GLU A 56 -39.46 -4.15 5.32
C GLU A 56 -39.78 -3.71 6.76
N GLN A 57 -38.85 -3.06 7.45
CA GLN A 57 -39.03 -2.65 8.84
C GLN A 57 -38.29 -1.33 9.14
N SER A 58 -39.04 -0.26 9.42
CA SER A 58 -38.47 1.08 9.57
C SER A 58 -37.92 1.42 10.96
N GLN A 59 -38.30 0.71 12.02
CA GLN A 59 -37.78 0.87 13.39
C GLN A 59 -37.99 -0.39 14.23
N SER A 60 -36.99 -0.75 15.08
CA SER A 60 -37.17 -1.77 16.12
C SER A 60 -37.02 -1.16 17.53
N ASP A 61 -37.79 -1.67 18.48
CA ASP A 61 -37.66 -1.27 19.89
C ASP A 61 -36.40 -1.79 20.58
N SER A 62 -35.57 -2.58 19.88
CA SER A 62 -34.39 -3.27 20.39
C SER A 62 -33.14 -2.39 20.54
N THR A 63 -33.16 -1.11 20.10
CA THR A 63 -32.07 -0.15 20.35
C THR A 63 -31.68 -0.05 21.82
N LYS A 64 -32.65 -0.15 22.72
CA LYS A 64 -32.41 -0.13 24.17
C LYS A 64 -31.62 -1.35 24.63
N SER A 65 -31.91 -2.55 24.10
CA SER A 65 -31.21 -3.78 24.48
C SER A 65 -29.73 -3.77 24.03
N LEU A 66 -29.43 -3.27 22.81
CA LEU A 66 -28.05 -3.13 22.35
C LEU A 66 -27.25 -2.14 23.20
N ARG A 67 -27.85 -0.96 23.55
CA ARG A 67 -27.17 0.02 24.43
C ARG A 67 -26.88 -0.56 25.81
N GLU A 68 -27.81 -1.32 26.37
CA GLU A 68 -27.65 -1.96 27.67
C GLU A 68 -26.58 -3.07 27.57
N ALA A 69 -26.60 -3.91 26.54
CA ALA A 69 -25.62 -4.96 26.34
C ALA A 69 -24.19 -4.38 26.21
N LEU A 70 -24.00 -3.35 25.37
CA LEU A 70 -22.70 -2.67 25.21
C LEU A 70 -22.22 -2.03 26.52
N ARG A 71 -23.13 -1.42 27.30
CA ARG A 71 -22.80 -0.77 28.58
C ARG A 71 -22.40 -1.77 29.68
N THR A 72 -22.95 -2.97 29.63
CA THR A 72 -22.72 -4.00 30.67
C THR A 72 -21.58 -4.96 30.30
N ALA A 73 -21.28 -5.08 29.03
CA ALA A 73 -20.19 -5.93 28.54
C ALA A 73 -18.81 -5.43 29.02
N LYS A 74 -17.96 -6.35 29.46
CA LYS A 74 -16.56 -6.06 29.78
C LYS A 74 -15.66 -6.16 28.56
N ILE A 75 -15.99 -7.06 27.62
CA ILE A 75 -15.25 -7.29 26.39
C ILE A 75 -16.24 -7.33 25.23
N LEU A 76 -15.93 -6.60 24.16
CA LEU A 76 -16.62 -6.68 22.87
C LEU A 76 -15.78 -7.51 21.90
N VAL A 77 -16.36 -8.55 21.33
CA VAL A 77 -15.74 -9.43 20.34
C VAL A 77 -16.43 -9.25 18.99
N CYS A 78 -15.64 -8.91 17.95
CA CYS A 78 -16.10 -8.84 16.57
C CYS A 78 -15.04 -9.44 15.63
N HIS A 79 -15.44 -9.81 14.41
CA HIS A 79 -14.51 -10.11 13.34
C HIS A 79 -14.25 -8.85 12.50
N ASN A 80 -13.00 -8.36 12.44
CA ASN A 80 -12.64 -7.03 11.92
C ASN A 80 -13.23 -5.88 12.75
N ALA A 81 -13.14 -5.99 14.06
CA ALA A 81 -13.77 -5.14 15.07
C ALA A 81 -13.59 -3.62 14.87
N LYS A 82 -12.55 -3.19 14.14
CA LYS A 82 -12.37 -1.77 13.80
C LYS A 82 -13.58 -1.23 13.00
N PHE A 83 -14.15 -2.04 12.11
CA PHE A 83 -15.35 -1.67 11.35
C PHE A 83 -16.52 -1.45 12.28
N ASP A 84 -16.88 -2.43 13.09
CA ASP A 84 -18.05 -2.37 13.99
C ASP A 84 -17.92 -1.25 15.00
N VAL A 85 -16.75 -1.12 15.64
CA VAL A 85 -16.49 -0.08 16.64
C VAL A 85 -16.61 1.32 16.02
N SER A 86 -16.12 1.53 14.80
CA SER A 86 -16.24 2.82 14.11
C SER A 86 -17.71 3.18 13.86
N TRP A 87 -18.52 2.20 13.42
CA TRP A 87 -19.95 2.40 13.21
C TRP A 87 -20.72 2.66 14.49
N LEU A 88 -20.43 1.90 15.54
CA LEU A 88 -21.08 2.09 16.86
C LEU A 88 -20.82 3.50 17.40
N LEU A 89 -19.57 3.97 17.36
CA LEU A 89 -19.19 5.29 17.85
C LEU A 89 -19.82 6.43 17.03
N GLU A 90 -19.89 6.30 15.69
CA GLU A 90 -20.56 7.29 14.83
C GLU A 90 -22.09 7.30 15.03
N ALA A 91 -22.68 6.16 15.35
CA ALA A 91 -24.09 6.06 15.70
C ALA A 91 -24.41 6.50 17.15
N GLY A 92 -23.40 6.93 17.92
CA GLY A 92 -23.55 7.44 19.30
C GLY A 92 -23.81 6.33 20.34
N PHE A 93 -23.26 5.13 20.10
CA PHE A 93 -23.19 4.08 21.12
C PHE A 93 -21.89 4.21 21.91
N ASP A 94 -21.94 3.91 23.19
CA ASP A 94 -20.74 3.65 23.99
C ASP A 94 -20.29 2.21 23.73
N VAL A 95 -18.98 2.00 23.68
CA VAL A 95 -18.39 0.67 23.48
C VAL A 95 -17.58 0.26 24.71
N PRO A 96 -17.49 -1.05 25.02
CA PRO A 96 -16.64 -1.53 26.09
C PRO A 96 -15.19 -1.09 25.93
N GLU A 97 -14.49 -0.87 27.04
CA GLU A 97 -13.07 -0.48 27.03
C GLU A 97 -12.18 -1.54 26.39
N LYS A 98 -12.52 -2.82 26.60
CA LYS A 98 -11.77 -3.95 26.02
C LYS A 98 -12.47 -4.46 24.77
N ILE A 99 -11.73 -4.44 23.67
CA ILE A 99 -12.16 -4.95 22.37
C ILE A 99 -11.26 -6.12 21.99
N TYR A 100 -11.85 -7.17 21.46
CA TYR A 100 -11.13 -8.29 20.87
C TYR A 100 -11.55 -8.46 19.41
N CYS A 101 -10.55 -8.46 18.53
CA CYS A 101 -10.75 -8.65 17.10
C CYS A 101 -10.25 -10.04 16.69
N THR A 102 -11.15 -10.92 16.27
CA THR A 102 -10.79 -12.27 15.84
C THR A 102 -9.92 -12.29 14.56
N LEU A 103 -10.01 -11.24 13.72
CA LEU A 103 -9.09 -11.04 12.58
C LEU A 103 -7.63 -10.84 13.05
N ILE A 104 -7.41 -10.06 14.11
CA ILE A 104 -6.09 -9.87 14.73
C ILE A 104 -5.60 -11.19 15.32
N GLY A 105 -6.48 -11.97 15.96
CA GLY A 105 -6.15 -13.29 16.47
C GLY A 105 -5.63 -14.22 15.37
N GLU A 106 -6.36 -14.35 14.26
CA GLU A 106 -5.93 -15.17 13.11
C GLU A 106 -4.62 -14.68 12.48
N TYR A 107 -4.45 -13.36 12.36
CA TYR A 107 -3.24 -12.76 11.82
C TYR A 107 -1.99 -13.14 12.65
N LEU A 108 -2.06 -13.05 13.97
CA LEU A 108 -0.94 -13.41 14.85
C LEU A 108 -0.67 -14.91 14.87
N LEU A 109 -1.72 -15.74 14.95
CA LEU A 109 -1.61 -17.21 14.89
C LEU A 109 -1.13 -17.71 13.53
N ALA A 110 -1.26 -16.91 12.47
CA ALA A 110 -0.64 -17.19 11.18
C ALA A 110 0.88 -17.03 11.18
N LYS A 111 1.49 -16.34 12.17
CA LYS A 111 2.95 -16.17 12.32
C LYS A 111 3.64 -15.73 11.03
N ALA A 112 3.09 -14.72 10.36
CA ALA A 112 3.52 -14.18 9.06
C ALA A 112 3.34 -15.14 7.86
N GLN A 113 2.65 -16.25 8.02
CA GLN A 113 2.24 -17.09 6.89
C GLN A 113 1.06 -16.43 6.15
N ARG A 114 1.06 -16.57 4.83
CA ARG A 114 -0.08 -16.11 4.02
C ARG A 114 -1.24 -17.08 4.19
N LYS A 115 -2.20 -16.71 5.01
CA LYS A 115 -3.47 -17.41 5.22
C LYS A 115 -4.60 -16.44 4.87
N GLU A 116 -5.72 -16.98 4.46
CA GLU A 116 -6.94 -16.19 4.34
C GLU A 116 -7.46 -15.89 5.75
N LEU A 117 -7.69 -14.62 6.04
CA LEU A 117 -8.06 -14.15 7.38
C LEU A 117 -9.53 -13.75 7.49
N SER A 118 -10.32 -13.88 6.40
CA SER A 118 -11.76 -13.65 6.44
C SER A 118 -12.45 -14.61 7.42
N LEU A 119 -13.62 -14.25 7.94
CA LEU A 119 -14.37 -15.09 8.85
C LEU A 119 -14.65 -16.46 8.22
N LYS A 120 -15.10 -16.48 6.94
CA LYS A 120 -15.33 -17.70 6.16
C LYS A 120 -14.06 -18.54 6.05
N GLY A 121 -12.98 -17.99 5.54
CA GLY A 121 -11.73 -18.72 5.34
C GLY A 121 -11.10 -19.21 6.65
N SER A 122 -11.30 -18.50 7.76
CA SER A 122 -10.84 -18.87 9.09
C SER A 122 -11.67 -20.04 9.64
N ALA A 123 -13.01 -19.97 9.52
CA ALA A 123 -13.92 -21.02 9.94
C ALA A 123 -13.70 -22.33 9.16
N GLU A 124 -13.64 -22.25 7.83
CA GLU A 124 -13.36 -23.40 6.96
C GLU A 124 -12.02 -24.06 7.28
N ARG A 125 -10.95 -23.28 7.44
CA ARG A 125 -9.61 -23.77 7.77
C ARG A 125 -9.55 -24.49 9.10
N ARG A 126 -10.34 -24.04 10.08
CA ARG A 126 -10.40 -24.61 11.42
C ARG A 126 -11.41 -25.76 11.54
N GLY A 127 -12.28 -25.94 10.54
CA GLY A 127 -13.37 -26.91 10.59
C GLY A 127 -14.39 -26.60 11.69
N LEU A 128 -14.69 -25.30 11.91
CA LEU A 128 -15.66 -24.89 12.90
C LEU A 128 -17.06 -25.41 12.55
N ARG A 129 -17.87 -25.67 13.57
CA ARG A 129 -19.26 -26.14 13.42
C ARG A 129 -20.13 -25.09 12.73
N ASN A 130 -20.02 -23.85 13.21
CA ASN A 130 -20.67 -22.71 12.58
C ASN A 130 -19.85 -22.21 11.40
N GLN A 131 -20.50 -21.92 10.30
CA GLN A 131 -19.87 -21.45 9.07
C GLN A 131 -20.57 -20.22 8.57
N LYS A 132 -19.79 -19.24 8.09
CA LYS A 132 -20.31 -18.06 7.43
C LYS A 132 -21.12 -18.44 6.17
N LYS A 133 -22.38 -18.06 6.13
CA LYS A 133 -23.33 -18.41 5.06
C LYS A 133 -23.29 -17.43 3.88
N SER A 134 -22.11 -17.10 3.34
CA SER A 134 -21.98 -16.14 2.23
C SER A 134 -22.85 -16.47 1.02
N ASP A 135 -23.11 -17.75 0.77
CA ASP A 135 -23.90 -18.19 -0.38
C ASP A 135 -25.37 -17.68 -0.34
N LEU A 136 -25.87 -17.32 0.86
CA LEU A 136 -27.20 -16.71 1.00
C LEU A 136 -27.28 -15.31 0.39
N ILE A 137 -26.16 -14.57 0.39
CA ILE A 137 -26.15 -13.15 0.04
C ILE A 137 -25.32 -12.81 -1.21
N ASP A 138 -24.40 -13.67 -1.64
CA ASP A 138 -23.46 -13.39 -2.73
C ASP A 138 -24.18 -13.01 -4.03
N HIS A 139 -25.31 -13.65 -4.36
CA HIS A 139 -26.09 -13.32 -5.56
C HIS A 139 -26.77 -11.96 -5.47
N TRP A 140 -27.24 -11.53 -4.28
CA TRP A 140 -27.83 -10.21 -4.09
C TRP A 140 -26.81 -9.09 -4.35
N PHE A 141 -25.59 -9.25 -3.81
CA PHE A 141 -24.52 -8.28 -4.06
C PHE A 141 -24.04 -8.25 -5.51
N GLN A 142 -24.06 -9.41 -6.22
CA GLN A 142 -23.78 -9.46 -7.66
C GLN A 142 -24.81 -8.68 -8.47
N ASP A 143 -26.07 -8.71 -8.05
CA ASP A 143 -27.17 -7.97 -8.66
C ASP A 143 -27.23 -6.49 -8.22
N GLY A 144 -26.35 -6.08 -7.30
CA GLY A 144 -26.23 -4.70 -6.82
C GLY A 144 -27.17 -4.34 -5.66
N VAL A 145 -27.86 -5.32 -5.10
CA VAL A 145 -28.75 -5.17 -3.93
C VAL A 145 -27.89 -5.18 -2.65
N ASP A 146 -28.14 -4.27 -1.74
CA ASP A 146 -27.48 -4.22 -0.43
C ASP A 146 -28.37 -4.75 0.71
N PHE A 147 -27.85 -4.76 1.93
CA PHE A 147 -28.59 -5.24 3.09
C PHE A 147 -29.89 -4.48 3.40
N PHE A 148 -30.00 -3.22 2.98
CA PHE A 148 -31.22 -2.42 3.15
C PHE A 148 -32.40 -2.97 2.34
N GLU A 149 -32.13 -3.54 1.17
CA GLU A 149 -33.15 -4.01 0.20
C GLU A 149 -33.27 -5.54 0.16
N MET A 150 -32.32 -6.27 0.76
CA MET A 150 -32.34 -7.73 0.81
C MET A 150 -33.53 -8.24 1.63
N PRO A 151 -34.14 -9.42 1.33
CA PRO A 151 -35.19 -9.97 2.19
C PRO A 151 -34.75 -10.09 3.64
N LEU A 152 -35.53 -9.52 4.56
CA LEU A 152 -35.18 -9.43 5.99
C LEU A 152 -34.81 -10.81 6.59
N ALA A 153 -35.60 -11.84 6.31
CA ALA A 153 -35.33 -13.19 6.81
C ALA A 153 -33.96 -13.74 6.36
N THR A 154 -33.55 -13.46 5.11
CA THR A 154 -32.25 -13.88 4.56
C THR A 154 -31.10 -13.14 5.26
N MET A 155 -31.25 -11.82 5.47
CA MET A 155 -30.27 -11.01 6.18
C MET A 155 -30.12 -11.49 7.64
N LEU A 156 -31.21 -11.74 8.35
CA LEU A 156 -31.19 -12.21 9.73
C LEU A 156 -30.49 -13.58 9.87
N GLU A 157 -30.80 -14.53 8.96
CA GLU A 157 -30.14 -15.85 8.97
C GLU A 157 -28.64 -15.76 8.69
N TYR A 158 -28.25 -14.90 7.76
CA TYR A 158 -26.86 -14.66 7.46
C TYR A 158 -26.09 -14.05 8.64
N ALA A 159 -26.61 -12.98 9.22
CA ALA A 159 -25.95 -12.25 10.28
C ALA A 159 -25.91 -13.03 11.61
N GLU A 160 -26.94 -13.85 11.92
CA GLU A 160 -26.88 -14.79 13.04
C GLU A 160 -25.73 -15.78 12.86
N ALA A 161 -25.55 -16.32 11.66
CA ALA A 161 -24.45 -17.24 11.39
C ALA A 161 -23.06 -16.57 11.57
N ASP A 162 -22.93 -15.27 11.24
CA ASP A 162 -21.70 -14.51 11.44
C ASP A 162 -21.35 -14.31 12.91
N VAL A 163 -22.34 -13.95 13.75
CA VAL A 163 -22.17 -13.82 15.20
C VAL A 163 -21.75 -15.16 15.83
N ARG A 164 -22.45 -16.27 15.49
CA ARG A 164 -22.14 -17.62 16.03
C ARG A 164 -20.77 -18.09 15.55
N THR A 165 -20.42 -17.90 14.27
CA THR A 165 -19.10 -18.24 13.75
C THR A 165 -17.99 -17.42 14.44
N THR A 166 -18.23 -16.14 14.71
CA THR A 166 -17.29 -15.26 15.42
C THR A 166 -17.05 -15.73 16.86
N ALA A 167 -18.11 -16.16 17.56
CA ALA A 167 -18.02 -16.68 18.92
C ALA A 167 -17.18 -17.96 18.98
N GLU A 168 -17.48 -18.92 18.11
CA GLU A 168 -16.76 -20.19 18.04
C GLU A 168 -15.29 -19.97 17.64
N LEU A 169 -15.02 -19.04 16.70
CA LEU A 169 -13.67 -18.64 16.31
C LEU A 169 -12.90 -18.02 17.49
N TYR A 170 -13.56 -17.17 18.27
CA TYR A 170 -12.96 -16.59 19.48
C TYR A 170 -12.55 -17.68 20.48
N LEU A 171 -13.42 -18.64 20.79
CA LEU A 171 -13.14 -19.73 21.70
C LEU A 171 -11.95 -20.58 21.21
N ALA A 172 -11.96 -20.97 19.93
CA ALA A 172 -10.86 -21.71 19.33
C ALA A 172 -9.52 -20.95 19.36
N GLN A 173 -9.56 -19.62 19.23
CA GLN A 173 -8.36 -18.78 19.34
C GLN A 173 -7.85 -18.71 20.79
N MET A 174 -8.73 -18.68 21.78
CA MET A 174 -8.32 -18.71 23.20
C MET A 174 -7.56 -20.00 23.52
N ASP A 175 -8.06 -21.14 23.07
CA ASP A 175 -7.38 -22.43 23.22
C ASP A 175 -5.99 -22.41 22.52
N ASP A 176 -5.91 -21.85 21.30
CA ASP A 176 -4.64 -21.72 20.58
C ASP A 176 -3.63 -20.82 21.31
N PHE A 177 -4.07 -19.68 21.87
CA PHE A 177 -3.20 -18.76 22.62
C PHE A 177 -2.76 -19.35 23.96
N ASP A 178 -3.54 -20.23 24.57
CA ASP A 178 -3.15 -20.92 25.80
C ASP A 178 -2.11 -22.03 25.58
N ALA A 179 -1.95 -22.49 24.33
CA ALA A 179 -0.88 -23.43 23.98
C ALA A 179 0.50 -22.81 24.23
N GLN A 180 1.43 -23.60 24.82
CA GLN A 180 2.74 -23.13 25.28
C GLN A 180 3.54 -22.41 24.19
N GLU A 181 3.48 -22.89 22.96
CA GLU A 181 4.19 -22.33 21.79
C GLU A 181 3.64 -20.97 21.33
N ASN A 182 2.44 -20.60 21.75
CA ASN A 182 1.74 -19.36 21.37
C ASN A 182 1.62 -18.35 22.50
N LYS A 183 1.94 -18.71 23.74
CA LYS A 183 1.78 -17.83 24.91
C LYS A 183 2.43 -16.46 24.75
N SER A 184 3.57 -16.39 24.08
CA SER A 184 4.23 -15.09 23.81
C SER A 184 3.40 -14.15 22.91
N LEU A 185 2.53 -14.70 22.07
CA LEU A 185 1.67 -13.90 21.18
C LEU A 185 0.59 -13.11 21.92
N ILE A 186 0.27 -13.49 23.18
CA ILE A 186 -0.78 -12.85 23.98
C ILE A 186 -0.48 -11.35 24.15
N THR A 187 0.76 -10.99 24.47
CA THR A 187 1.15 -9.59 24.65
C THR A 187 1.03 -8.77 23.35
N ALA A 188 1.43 -9.35 22.22
CA ALA A 188 1.28 -8.72 20.91
C ALA A 188 -0.22 -8.60 20.51
N ARG A 189 -1.03 -9.62 20.84
CA ARG A 189 -2.49 -9.60 20.62
C ARG A 189 -3.17 -8.47 21.39
N ASP A 190 -2.86 -8.34 22.66
CA ASP A 190 -3.48 -7.34 23.53
C ASP A 190 -3.06 -5.93 23.08
N GLN A 191 -1.78 -5.71 22.75
CA GLN A 191 -1.33 -4.45 22.19
C GLN A 191 -2.01 -4.11 20.85
N MET A 192 -2.17 -5.07 19.93
CA MET A 192 -2.83 -4.82 18.65
C MET A 192 -4.32 -4.50 18.82
N ASN A 193 -5.01 -5.08 19.79
CA ASN A 193 -6.39 -4.74 20.12
C ASN A 193 -6.50 -3.32 20.74
N GLU A 194 -5.55 -2.90 21.58
CA GLU A 194 -5.49 -1.52 22.06
C GLU A 194 -5.17 -0.53 20.92
N MET A 195 -4.25 -0.90 20.02
CA MET A 195 -3.92 -0.10 18.85
C MET A 195 -5.13 0.06 17.91
N LEU A 196 -6.02 -0.93 17.82
CA LEU A 196 -7.28 -0.81 17.09
C LEU A 196 -8.10 0.39 17.57
N VAL A 197 -8.19 0.61 18.88
CA VAL A 197 -8.91 1.76 19.47
C VAL A 197 -8.27 3.09 19.06
N PHE A 198 -6.93 3.14 19.04
CA PHE A 198 -6.22 4.32 18.52
C PHE A 198 -6.56 4.58 17.04
N LEU A 199 -6.58 3.52 16.21
CA LEU A 199 -6.88 3.66 14.79
C LEU A 199 -8.32 4.12 14.53
N VAL A 200 -9.27 3.63 15.30
CA VAL A 200 -10.68 4.11 15.24
C VAL A 200 -10.72 5.61 15.51
N GLU A 201 -10.06 6.08 16.57
CA GLU A 201 -10.04 7.51 16.93
C GLU A 201 -9.35 8.35 15.85
N LEU A 202 -8.20 7.88 15.34
CA LEU A 202 -7.44 8.53 14.30
C LEU A 202 -8.22 8.64 12.98
N GLU A 203 -8.85 7.56 12.54
CA GLU A 203 -9.69 7.54 11.34
C GLU A 203 -10.93 8.43 11.49
N ARG A 204 -11.56 8.44 12.68
CA ARG A 204 -12.68 9.29 13.01
C ARG A 204 -12.32 10.77 12.97
N ASN A 205 -11.17 11.14 13.54
CA ASN A 205 -10.66 12.50 13.49
C ASN A 205 -10.40 12.96 12.06
N GLY A 206 -9.79 12.12 11.22
CA GLY A 206 -9.45 12.42 9.83
C GLY A 206 -8.57 13.64 9.66
N CYS A 207 -8.28 14.00 8.42
CA CYS A 207 -7.42 15.13 8.03
C CYS A 207 -8.23 16.23 7.38
N ALA A 208 -8.02 17.48 7.76
CA ALA A 208 -8.59 18.62 7.04
C ALA A 208 -7.82 18.88 5.74
N ILE A 209 -8.54 19.03 4.65
CA ILE A 209 -7.99 19.21 3.29
C ILE A 209 -8.37 20.58 2.74
N ASP A 210 -7.35 21.36 2.39
CA ASP A 210 -7.50 22.57 1.59
C ASP A 210 -7.66 22.20 0.11
N LEU A 211 -8.91 22.16 -0.36
CA LEU A 211 -9.22 21.83 -1.75
C LEU A 211 -8.74 22.91 -2.73
N ALA A 212 -8.65 24.17 -2.32
CA ALA A 212 -8.17 25.26 -3.19
C ALA A 212 -6.65 25.16 -3.41
N ALA A 213 -5.89 24.85 -2.36
CA ALA A 213 -4.47 24.55 -2.48
C ALA A 213 -4.24 23.32 -3.38
N LEU A 214 -5.09 22.28 -3.24
CA LEU A 214 -5.02 21.07 -4.05
C LEU A 214 -5.34 21.35 -5.54
N ASP A 215 -6.31 22.21 -5.82
CA ASP A 215 -6.65 22.66 -7.19
C ASP A 215 -5.48 23.41 -7.85
N THR A 216 -4.80 24.25 -7.08
CA THR A 216 -3.61 24.99 -7.55
C THR A 216 -2.50 24.03 -7.96
N VAL A 217 -2.18 23.07 -7.08
CA VAL A 217 -1.18 22.04 -7.34
C VAL A 217 -1.57 21.17 -8.54
N GLU A 218 -2.84 20.76 -8.64
CA GLU A 218 -3.33 19.99 -9.79
C GLU A 218 -3.12 20.76 -11.11
N LYS A 219 -3.44 22.04 -11.15
CA LYS A 219 -3.29 22.87 -12.35
C LYS A 219 -1.83 22.94 -12.79
N GLU A 220 -0.89 23.15 -11.86
CA GLU A 220 0.54 23.19 -12.15
C GLU A 220 1.03 21.86 -12.76
N PHE A 221 0.70 20.74 -12.15
CA PHE A 221 1.15 19.42 -12.64
C PHE A 221 0.43 18.96 -13.90
N ARG A 222 -0.79 19.41 -14.16
CA ARG A 222 -1.44 19.20 -15.47
C ARG A 222 -0.74 19.96 -16.57
N ALA A 223 -0.29 21.19 -16.32
CA ALA A 223 0.50 21.96 -17.27
C ALA A 223 1.86 21.28 -17.55
N GLU A 224 2.56 20.83 -16.50
CA GLU A 224 3.81 20.06 -16.64
C GLU A 224 3.59 18.77 -17.45
N LYS A 225 2.48 18.04 -17.21
CA LYS A 225 2.13 16.82 -17.97
C LYS A 225 1.98 17.09 -19.46
N VAL A 226 1.35 18.21 -19.81
CA VAL A 226 1.17 18.65 -21.21
C VAL A 226 2.53 18.95 -21.84
N GLU A 227 3.39 19.73 -21.18
CA GLU A 227 4.73 20.07 -21.67
C GLU A 227 5.61 18.82 -21.86
N LEU A 228 5.65 17.94 -20.86
CA LEU A 228 6.40 16.67 -20.94
C LEU A 228 5.91 15.81 -22.10
N THR A 229 4.60 15.71 -22.29
CA THR A 229 3.99 14.92 -23.36
C THR A 229 4.35 15.49 -24.72
N ALA A 230 4.26 16.81 -24.91
CA ALA A 230 4.62 17.49 -26.14
C ALA A 230 6.11 17.23 -26.48
N ARG A 231 7.01 17.43 -25.51
CA ARG A 231 8.44 17.24 -25.73
C ARG A 231 8.80 15.78 -26.01
N LEU A 232 8.17 14.81 -25.34
CA LEU A 232 8.36 13.39 -25.65
C LEU A 232 7.85 13.04 -27.04
N THR A 233 6.74 13.62 -27.48
CA THR A 233 6.21 13.42 -28.84
C THR A 233 7.21 13.94 -29.89
N GLU A 234 7.78 15.12 -29.71
CA GLU A 234 8.83 15.65 -30.61
C GLU A 234 10.04 14.70 -30.71
N ILE A 235 10.52 14.18 -29.56
CA ILE A 235 11.63 13.22 -29.57
C ILE A 235 11.22 11.92 -30.27
N VAL A 236 10.00 11.45 -30.06
CA VAL A 236 9.46 10.26 -30.72
C VAL A 236 9.43 10.47 -32.24
N GLU A 237 8.92 11.58 -32.74
CA GLU A 237 8.93 11.92 -34.17
C GLU A 237 10.35 11.93 -34.73
N GLN A 238 11.30 12.52 -33.99
CA GLN A 238 12.71 12.55 -34.39
C GLN A 238 13.29 11.13 -34.52
N VAL A 239 13.00 10.21 -33.60
CA VAL A 239 13.65 8.88 -33.55
C VAL A 239 12.85 7.78 -34.22
N MET A 240 11.52 7.91 -34.39
CA MET A 240 10.63 6.90 -34.96
C MET A 240 10.12 7.29 -36.36
N GLY A 241 10.26 8.58 -36.77
CA GLY A 241 9.54 9.14 -37.91
C GLY A 241 8.05 9.26 -37.61
N ASP A 242 7.21 9.11 -38.63
CA ASP A 242 5.75 9.32 -38.52
C ASP A 242 5.00 8.17 -37.84
N THR A 243 5.69 7.11 -37.34
CA THR A 243 5.03 5.98 -36.66
C THR A 243 4.23 6.46 -35.45
N PRO A 244 2.91 6.22 -35.36
CA PRO A 244 2.13 6.55 -34.19
C PRO A 244 2.62 5.77 -32.97
N ILE A 245 2.95 6.47 -31.90
CA ILE A 245 3.44 5.90 -30.65
C ILE A 245 2.54 6.31 -29.49
N ASN A 246 2.08 5.34 -28.73
CA ASN A 246 1.41 5.56 -27.48
C ASN A 246 2.41 5.42 -26.32
N LEU A 247 2.73 6.53 -25.65
CA LEU A 247 3.66 6.58 -24.52
C LEU A 247 3.26 5.70 -23.32
N ASN A 248 1.99 5.30 -23.24
CA ASN A 248 1.47 4.39 -22.20
C ASN A 248 1.48 2.91 -22.63
N SER A 249 1.89 2.60 -23.87
CA SER A 249 1.94 1.25 -24.40
C SER A 249 3.31 0.63 -24.18
N GLY A 250 3.39 -0.49 -23.46
CA GLY A 250 4.64 -1.24 -23.29
C GLY A 250 5.22 -1.75 -24.62
N ASP A 251 4.36 -2.10 -25.58
CA ASP A 251 4.78 -2.54 -26.91
C ASP A 251 5.42 -1.37 -27.67
N ASP A 252 4.82 -0.19 -27.63
CA ASP A 252 5.36 0.99 -28.31
C ASP A 252 6.62 1.49 -27.61
N MET A 253 6.69 1.44 -26.27
CA MET A 253 7.92 1.74 -25.55
C MET A 253 9.05 0.76 -25.90
N THR A 254 8.74 -0.50 -26.19
CA THR A 254 9.73 -1.46 -26.70
C THR A 254 10.33 -1.00 -28.04
N LYS A 255 9.49 -0.46 -28.93
CA LYS A 255 9.95 0.10 -30.24
C LYS A 255 10.82 1.35 -30.03
N VAL A 256 10.37 2.30 -29.21
CA VAL A 256 11.09 3.55 -28.98
C VAL A 256 12.40 3.32 -28.25
N VAL A 257 12.38 2.62 -27.11
CA VAL A 257 13.56 2.47 -26.24
C VAL A 257 14.57 1.48 -26.80
N TYR A 258 14.09 0.32 -27.26
CA TYR A 258 14.98 -0.78 -27.66
C TYR A 258 15.11 -0.94 -29.18
N SER A 259 14.38 -0.14 -29.96
CA SER A 259 14.37 -0.25 -31.45
C SER A 259 13.91 -1.61 -31.94
N ARG A 260 13.03 -2.26 -31.20
CA ARG A 260 12.57 -3.62 -31.47
C ARG A 260 11.08 -3.75 -31.28
N GLU A 261 10.48 -4.67 -32.03
CA GLU A 261 9.10 -5.11 -31.84
C GLU A 261 9.02 -6.63 -31.74
N VAL A 262 8.10 -7.13 -30.94
CA VAL A 262 7.84 -8.56 -30.79
C VAL A 262 7.16 -9.08 -32.06
N ILE A 263 7.75 -10.12 -32.69
CA ILE A 263 7.24 -10.70 -33.95
C ILE A 263 5.99 -11.51 -33.67
N ASP A 264 6.05 -12.38 -32.67
CA ASP A 264 4.95 -13.24 -32.22
C ASP A 264 4.88 -13.25 -30.70
N LYS A 265 3.75 -12.80 -30.16
CA LYS A 265 3.54 -12.70 -28.72
C LYS A 265 3.48 -14.07 -28.01
N ALA A 266 2.99 -15.12 -28.70
CA ALA A 266 2.93 -16.46 -28.13
C ALA A 266 4.32 -17.06 -28.00
N ILE A 267 5.13 -16.98 -29.07
CA ILE A 267 6.53 -17.42 -29.08
C ILE A 267 7.35 -16.61 -28.06
N HIS A 268 7.14 -15.30 -28.00
CA HIS A 268 7.82 -14.44 -27.01
C HIS A 268 7.49 -14.87 -25.57
N LYS A 269 6.21 -15.07 -25.24
CA LYS A 269 5.79 -15.55 -23.91
C LYS A 269 6.40 -16.91 -23.56
N GLN A 270 6.40 -17.84 -24.52
CA GLN A 270 6.99 -19.17 -24.33
C GLN A 270 8.51 -19.09 -24.11
N THR A 271 9.23 -18.34 -24.95
CA THR A 271 10.70 -18.18 -24.85
C THR A 271 11.11 -17.58 -23.50
N TRP A 272 10.35 -16.63 -22.97
CA TRP A 272 10.64 -15.91 -21.75
C TRP A 272 9.91 -16.48 -20.53
N ASN A 273 9.17 -17.59 -20.69
CA ASN A 273 8.37 -18.23 -19.63
C ASN A 273 7.44 -17.24 -18.92
N ILE A 274 6.67 -16.48 -19.71
CA ILE A 274 5.74 -15.45 -19.20
C ILE A 274 4.36 -16.06 -19.03
N GLY A 275 3.79 -16.00 -17.84
CA GLY A 275 2.45 -16.49 -17.52
C GLY A 275 2.33 -16.94 -16.09
N THR A 276 1.29 -17.71 -15.82
CA THR A 276 1.03 -18.34 -14.52
C THR A 276 0.98 -19.87 -14.70
N ASN A 277 1.37 -20.62 -13.67
CA ASN A 277 1.15 -22.06 -13.62
C ASN A 277 -0.31 -22.39 -13.27
N ASP A 278 -0.66 -23.69 -13.25
CA ASP A 278 -2.02 -24.17 -12.94
C ASP A 278 -2.52 -23.75 -11.54
N ALA A 279 -1.61 -23.43 -10.62
CA ALA A 279 -1.92 -22.90 -9.29
C ALA A 279 -2.03 -21.37 -9.27
N GLY A 280 -2.08 -20.67 -10.43
CA GLY A 280 -2.18 -19.22 -10.53
C GLY A 280 -0.91 -18.45 -10.16
N LYS A 281 0.22 -19.14 -9.89
CA LYS A 281 1.49 -18.50 -9.54
C LYS A 281 2.28 -18.12 -10.78
N SER A 282 2.81 -16.89 -10.80
CA SER A 282 3.66 -16.41 -11.90
C SER A 282 4.83 -17.35 -12.16
N LEU A 283 5.06 -17.66 -13.43
CA LEU A 283 6.20 -18.44 -13.87
C LEU A 283 7.50 -17.66 -13.64
N MET A 284 8.58 -18.39 -13.38
CA MET A 284 9.91 -17.76 -13.23
C MET A 284 10.60 -17.66 -14.59
N PRO A 285 11.25 -16.52 -14.89
CA PRO A 285 11.98 -16.38 -16.12
C PRO A 285 13.14 -17.40 -16.17
N PRO A 286 13.48 -17.90 -17.38
CA PRO A 286 14.60 -18.82 -17.53
C PRO A 286 15.92 -18.12 -17.17
N ARG A 287 16.82 -18.83 -16.49
CA ARG A 287 18.18 -18.34 -16.28
C ARG A 287 18.96 -18.47 -17.59
N MET A 288 19.40 -17.35 -18.13
CA MET A 288 20.12 -17.28 -19.40
C MET A 288 21.51 -16.67 -19.21
N SER A 289 22.48 -17.17 -19.91
CA SER A 289 23.75 -16.47 -20.12
C SER A 289 23.53 -15.24 -21.03
N SER A 290 24.47 -14.31 -21.06
CA SER A 290 24.38 -13.10 -21.92
C SER A 290 24.19 -13.44 -23.41
N ASN A 291 24.81 -14.51 -23.90
CA ASN A 291 24.66 -14.95 -25.28
C ASN A 291 23.27 -15.53 -25.54
N GLN A 292 22.78 -16.44 -24.67
CA GLN A 292 21.43 -17.00 -24.75
C GLN A 292 20.37 -15.90 -24.69
N PHE A 293 20.58 -14.90 -23.84
CA PHE A 293 19.68 -13.74 -23.76
C PHE A 293 19.66 -12.96 -25.10
N SER A 294 20.82 -12.68 -25.66
CA SER A 294 20.92 -11.97 -26.95
C SER A 294 20.27 -12.75 -28.09
N ASP A 295 20.44 -14.08 -28.10
CA ASP A 295 19.83 -14.96 -29.10
C ASP A 295 18.30 -15.02 -28.95
N ALA A 296 17.81 -15.11 -27.74
CA ALA A 296 16.37 -15.05 -27.45
C ALA A 296 15.74 -13.71 -27.87
N VAL A 297 16.45 -12.60 -27.63
CA VAL A 297 16.03 -11.27 -28.13
C VAL A 297 15.93 -11.26 -29.65
N ARG A 298 16.96 -11.79 -30.36
CA ARG A 298 16.94 -11.85 -31.82
C ARG A 298 15.85 -12.75 -32.37
N ALA A 299 15.64 -13.90 -31.77
CA ALA A 299 14.67 -14.89 -32.22
C ALA A 299 13.22 -14.43 -32.03
N THR A 300 12.93 -13.60 -31.02
CA THR A 300 11.55 -13.20 -30.69
C THR A 300 11.18 -11.79 -31.15
N THR A 301 12.16 -11.03 -31.67
CA THR A 301 11.93 -9.63 -32.08
C THR A 301 12.60 -9.30 -33.41
N ARG A 302 12.06 -8.29 -34.09
CA ARG A 302 12.73 -7.66 -35.24
C ARG A 302 13.11 -6.22 -34.94
N VAL A 303 14.07 -5.69 -35.66
CA VAL A 303 14.45 -4.27 -35.59
C VAL A 303 13.37 -3.44 -36.27
N VAL A 304 13.03 -2.31 -35.65
CA VAL A 304 12.03 -1.36 -36.18
C VAL A 304 12.76 -0.30 -37.02
N GLU A 305 12.16 0.03 -38.16
CA GLU A 305 12.65 1.11 -39.03
C GLU A 305 11.80 2.37 -38.81
N LYS A 306 12.41 3.54 -39.06
CA LYS A 306 11.65 4.79 -39.15
C LYS A 306 10.66 4.70 -40.31
N THR A 307 9.53 5.37 -40.14
CA THR A 307 8.52 5.37 -41.20
C THR A 307 8.18 6.78 -41.63
N GLN A 308 7.72 6.88 -42.87
CA GLN A 308 7.14 8.08 -43.44
C GLN A 308 5.64 7.82 -43.72
N ALA A 309 4.80 8.73 -43.29
CA ALA A 309 3.36 8.63 -43.51
C ALA A 309 3.03 9.03 -44.96
N VAL A 310 2.37 8.11 -45.66
CA VAL A 310 1.83 8.34 -47.01
C VAL A 310 0.31 8.31 -46.91
N CYS A 311 -0.33 9.29 -47.51
CA CYS A 311 -1.79 9.34 -47.55
C CYS A 311 -2.38 8.01 -48.07
N CYS A 312 -3.33 7.44 -47.35
CA CYS A 312 -3.97 6.20 -47.76
C CYS A 312 -4.88 6.48 -48.98
N SER A 313 -4.47 6.05 -50.16
CA SER A 313 -5.21 6.23 -51.40
C SER A 313 -6.60 5.56 -51.38
N HIS A 314 -6.79 4.49 -50.58
CA HIS A 314 -8.05 3.78 -50.47
C HIS A 314 -9.16 4.57 -49.76
N CYS A 315 -8.81 5.45 -48.83
CA CYS A 315 -9.77 6.32 -48.13
C CYS A 315 -9.44 7.81 -48.32
N ASN A 316 -8.48 8.16 -49.14
CA ASN A 316 -8.04 9.54 -49.41
C ASN A 316 -7.73 10.31 -48.14
N GLY A 317 -7.08 9.68 -47.17
CA GLY A 317 -6.70 10.29 -45.88
C GLY A 317 -7.78 10.32 -44.81
N PHE A 318 -9.06 9.94 -45.13
CA PHE A 318 -10.16 10.06 -44.16
C PHE A 318 -10.17 8.97 -43.08
N GLY A 319 -9.36 7.93 -43.15
CA GLY A 319 -9.38 6.80 -42.21
C GLY A 319 -10.66 5.94 -42.28
N SER A 320 -11.65 6.39 -42.96
CA SER A 320 -12.98 5.73 -43.08
C SER A 320 -13.53 5.83 -44.47
N ILE A 321 -14.34 4.84 -44.87
CA ILE A 321 -14.95 4.73 -46.18
C ILE A 321 -16.47 4.86 -46.05
N GLN A 322 -17.05 5.70 -46.90
CA GLN A 322 -18.51 5.81 -47.04
C GLN A 322 -18.99 4.61 -47.84
N LYS A 323 -19.82 3.77 -47.25
CA LYS A 323 -20.55 2.73 -47.97
C LYS A 323 -21.93 3.24 -48.41
N PHE A 324 -22.39 2.75 -49.53
CA PHE A 324 -23.70 3.07 -50.11
C PHE A 324 -24.54 1.81 -50.16
N LYS A 325 -25.86 1.96 -49.93
CA LYS A 325 -26.87 0.94 -50.15
C LYS A 325 -27.67 1.31 -51.41
N VAL A 326 -27.94 0.32 -52.22
CA VAL A 326 -28.77 0.50 -53.41
C VAL A 326 -30.23 0.32 -52.98
N LYS A 327 -31.03 1.38 -53.16
CA LYS A 327 -32.49 1.31 -53.02
C LYS A 327 -33.10 1.23 -54.41
N THR A 328 -33.87 0.17 -54.66
CA THR A 328 -34.62 0.03 -55.87
C THR A 328 -36.08 0.48 -55.64
N LYS A 329 -36.50 1.58 -56.30
CA LYS A 329 -37.87 2.00 -56.29
C LYS A 329 -38.53 1.49 -57.54
N ILE A 330 -39.63 0.69 -57.40
CA ILE A 330 -40.46 0.24 -58.50
C ILE A 330 -41.68 1.18 -58.59
N LYS A 331 -41.81 1.90 -59.67
CA LYS A 331 -43.01 2.73 -59.92
C LYS A 331 -44.09 1.89 -60.63
N LEU A 332 -45.20 1.63 -59.93
CA LEU A 332 -46.34 0.96 -60.46
C LEU A 332 -46.89 1.78 -61.69
N GLY A 333 -46.90 1.15 -62.88
CA GLY A 333 -47.43 1.75 -64.09
C GLY A 333 -46.43 2.07 -65.21
N LYS A 334 -45.10 2.03 -64.92
CA LYS A 334 -44.04 2.13 -65.97
C LYS A 334 -42.92 1.12 -65.67
N LYS A 335 -42.57 0.35 -66.72
CA LYS A 335 -41.58 -0.77 -66.63
C LYS A 335 -40.13 -0.35 -66.49
N TYR A 336 -39.78 0.56 -65.57
CA TYR A 336 -38.37 0.80 -65.27
C TYR A 336 -38.09 0.81 -63.73
N ARG A 337 -36.99 0.19 -63.37
CA ARG A 337 -36.42 0.18 -62.01
C ARG A 337 -35.50 1.38 -61.92
N ILE A 338 -35.77 2.27 -60.98
CA ILE A 338 -34.79 3.33 -60.58
C ILE A 338 -34.02 2.81 -59.43
N GLN A 339 -32.71 2.65 -59.61
CA GLN A 339 -31.76 2.36 -58.51
C GLN A 339 -31.14 3.68 -58.07
N THR A 340 -31.29 3.98 -56.79
CA THR A 340 -30.64 5.13 -56.17
C THR A 340 -29.66 4.63 -55.11
N GLU A 341 -28.43 5.15 -55.14
CA GLU A 341 -27.43 4.88 -54.08
C GLU A 341 -27.65 5.88 -52.96
N GLU A 342 -27.88 5.37 -51.75
CA GLU A 342 -27.95 6.17 -50.53
C GLU A 342 -26.79 5.80 -49.60
N PRO A 343 -26.09 6.79 -49.03
CA PRO A 343 -25.01 6.51 -48.08
C PRO A 343 -25.58 5.88 -46.79
N TYR A 344 -24.87 4.92 -46.21
CA TYR A 344 -25.14 4.49 -44.82
C TYR A 344 -24.90 5.66 -43.88
N LYS A 345 -25.67 5.73 -42.77
CA LYS A 345 -25.48 6.77 -41.74
C LYS A 345 -24.07 6.78 -41.17
N ASN A 346 -23.46 5.62 -41.00
CA ASN A 346 -22.11 5.50 -40.42
C ASN A 346 -21.07 5.14 -41.48
N ARG A 347 -19.92 5.80 -41.43
CA ARG A 347 -18.75 5.43 -42.23
C ARG A 347 -18.09 4.18 -41.61
N THR A 348 -17.52 3.31 -42.40
CA THR A 348 -16.79 2.12 -41.95
C THR A 348 -15.29 2.42 -41.90
N LYS A 349 -14.61 1.92 -40.89
CA LYS A 349 -13.15 2.02 -40.75
C LYS A 349 -12.46 1.49 -41.98
N CYS A 350 -11.54 2.26 -42.56
CA CYS A 350 -10.73 1.82 -43.70
C CYS A 350 -9.84 0.64 -43.30
N LYS A 351 -10.02 -0.49 -44.00
CA LYS A 351 -9.25 -1.71 -43.70
C LYS A 351 -7.77 -1.57 -44.10
N ASN A 352 -7.49 -0.77 -45.13
CA ASN A 352 -6.15 -0.64 -45.71
C ASN A 352 -5.18 0.13 -44.76
N CYS A 353 -5.64 1.21 -44.15
CA CYS A 353 -4.88 1.99 -43.19
C CYS A 353 -5.29 1.74 -41.73
N GLY A 354 -6.15 0.78 -41.45
CA GLY A 354 -6.63 0.51 -40.12
C GLY A 354 -7.33 1.69 -39.42
N GLY A 355 -7.89 2.64 -40.21
CA GLY A 355 -8.58 3.82 -39.71
C GLY A 355 -7.69 5.04 -39.47
N LEU A 356 -6.38 4.96 -39.74
CA LEU A 356 -5.41 6.01 -39.45
C LEU A 356 -5.37 7.11 -40.52
N GLY A 357 -5.89 6.86 -41.74
CA GLY A 357 -5.82 7.81 -42.86
C GLY A 357 -4.50 7.78 -43.63
N ALA A 358 -3.46 7.26 -43.02
CA ALA A 358 -2.13 7.14 -43.60
C ALA A 358 -1.62 5.69 -43.57
N ILE A 359 -0.68 5.38 -44.44
CA ILE A 359 0.12 4.16 -44.45
C ILE A 359 1.53 4.54 -44.14
N TYR A 360 2.15 3.86 -43.18
CA TYR A 360 3.51 4.14 -42.71
C TYR A 360 4.51 3.27 -43.45
N GLN A 361 5.27 3.86 -44.36
CA GLN A 361 6.24 3.17 -45.20
C GLN A 361 7.63 3.23 -44.55
N PRO A 362 8.37 2.08 -44.43
CA PRO A 362 9.74 2.05 -43.93
C PRO A 362 10.69 2.91 -44.77
N THR A 363 11.60 3.61 -44.11
CA THR A 363 12.63 4.45 -44.76
C THR A 363 13.99 3.75 -44.91
N GLY A 364 14.16 2.56 -44.35
CA GLY A 364 15.45 1.84 -44.28
C GLY A 364 16.32 2.27 -43.12
N GLU A 365 15.96 3.32 -42.36
CA GLU A 365 16.70 3.76 -41.20
C GLU A 365 16.20 3.08 -39.91
N THR A 366 17.12 2.56 -39.09
CA THR A 366 16.74 2.00 -37.76
C THR A 366 16.12 3.07 -36.89
N ALA A 367 14.91 2.81 -36.40
CA ALA A 367 14.18 3.69 -35.48
C ALA A 367 14.65 3.50 -34.03
N GLY A 368 14.22 4.46 -33.15
CA GLY A 368 14.33 4.40 -31.70
C GLY A 368 15.71 4.72 -31.13
N LEU A 369 15.84 4.55 -29.82
CA LEU A 369 17.00 4.95 -29.02
C LEU A 369 18.12 3.91 -28.99
N ARG A 370 17.88 2.72 -29.50
CA ARG A 370 18.85 1.60 -29.62
C ARG A 370 19.46 1.24 -28.25
N MET A 371 18.65 1.18 -27.22
CA MET A 371 19.09 0.67 -25.93
C MET A 371 19.07 -0.86 -25.93
N ILE A 372 19.82 -1.48 -25.04
CA ILE A 372 19.88 -2.95 -24.91
C ILE A 372 18.82 -3.36 -23.88
N PRO A 373 17.92 -4.30 -24.19
CA PRO A 373 16.96 -4.82 -23.21
C PRO A 373 17.66 -5.45 -22.01
N THR A 374 17.05 -5.33 -20.83
CA THR A 374 17.55 -5.92 -19.57
C THR A 374 16.74 -7.13 -19.13
N GLY A 375 15.54 -7.33 -19.67
CA GLY A 375 14.64 -8.46 -19.39
C GLY A 375 13.29 -8.29 -20.06
N PRO A 376 12.50 -9.37 -20.16
CA PRO A 376 11.16 -9.33 -20.75
C PRO A 376 10.20 -8.56 -19.84
N SER A 377 9.19 -7.94 -20.45
CA SER A 377 8.05 -7.40 -19.72
C SER A 377 7.07 -8.54 -19.38
N TYR A 378 6.63 -8.59 -18.12
CA TYR A 378 5.59 -9.53 -17.67
C TYR A 378 4.18 -8.96 -17.83
N ALA A 379 4.03 -7.75 -18.37
CA ALA A 379 2.74 -7.18 -18.72
C ALA A 379 2.06 -8.00 -19.83
N ALA A 380 0.73 -7.96 -19.86
CA ALA A 380 -0.08 -8.79 -20.75
C ALA A 380 0.23 -8.69 -22.25
N ALA A 381 0.84 -7.58 -22.68
CA ALA A 381 1.14 -7.32 -24.09
C ALA A 381 2.45 -7.96 -24.59
N GLY A 382 3.39 -8.30 -23.70
CA GLY A 382 4.73 -8.71 -24.08
C GLY A 382 5.66 -7.50 -24.36
N GLY A 383 6.90 -7.76 -24.74
CA GLY A 383 7.92 -6.74 -24.94
C GLY A 383 8.98 -6.75 -23.86
N PHE A 384 9.72 -5.66 -23.70
CA PHE A 384 10.81 -5.56 -22.74
C PHE A 384 10.48 -4.59 -21.60
N LYS A 385 11.14 -4.78 -20.44
CA LYS A 385 10.94 -3.98 -19.26
C LYS A 385 11.17 -2.50 -19.51
N THR A 386 10.24 -1.67 -19.06
CA THR A 386 10.30 -0.22 -19.01
C THR A 386 9.75 0.30 -17.68
N ASP A 387 9.86 -0.52 -16.61
CA ASP A 387 9.52 -0.11 -15.25
C ASP A 387 10.51 0.95 -14.73
N LYS A 388 10.16 1.57 -13.60
CA LYS A 388 10.92 2.67 -13.00
C LYS A 388 12.40 2.32 -12.77
N GLU A 389 12.69 1.12 -12.27
CA GLU A 389 14.07 0.67 -11.99
C GLU A 389 14.86 0.47 -13.27
N THR A 390 14.24 -0.15 -14.28
CA THR A 390 14.85 -0.35 -15.60
C THR A 390 15.14 1.00 -16.26
N ILE A 391 14.20 1.95 -16.25
CA ILE A 391 14.41 3.29 -16.82
C ILE A 391 15.57 4.00 -16.12
N GLN A 392 15.68 3.96 -14.80
CA GLN A 392 16.80 4.55 -14.06
C GLN A 392 18.14 3.91 -14.45
N THR A 393 18.18 2.59 -14.56
CA THR A 393 19.36 1.85 -15.05
C THR A 393 19.75 2.28 -16.46
N LEU A 394 18.77 2.39 -17.37
CA LEU A 394 18.98 2.80 -18.75
C LEU A 394 19.46 4.25 -18.87
N ILE A 395 18.98 5.17 -18.02
CA ILE A 395 19.52 6.55 -17.95
C ILE A 395 21.00 6.51 -17.63
N GLY A 396 21.45 5.76 -16.61
CA GLY A 396 22.85 5.61 -16.26
C GLY A 396 23.70 5.02 -17.42
N VAL A 397 23.16 4.01 -18.13
CA VAL A 397 23.82 3.43 -19.31
C VAL A 397 23.91 4.44 -20.46
N ALA A 398 22.83 5.19 -20.74
CA ALA A 398 22.79 6.20 -21.80
C ALA A 398 23.78 7.35 -21.53
N THR A 399 23.89 7.79 -20.28
CA THR A 399 24.84 8.82 -19.84
C THR A 399 26.28 8.35 -20.07
N ARG A 400 26.66 7.15 -19.61
CA ARG A 400 28.00 6.57 -19.84
C ARG A 400 28.32 6.40 -21.33
N LYS A 401 27.31 6.05 -22.14
CA LYS A 401 27.46 5.89 -23.59
C LYS A 401 27.32 7.21 -24.37
N ARG A 402 27.20 8.35 -23.70
CA ARG A 402 27.06 9.68 -24.32
C ARG A 402 25.92 9.76 -25.35
N LYS A 403 24.73 9.24 -24.98
CA LYS A 403 23.54 9.28 -25.83
C LYS A 403 22.54 10.36 -25.30
N PRO A 404 22.72 11.65 -25.65
CA PRO A 404 21.95 12.75 -25.02
C PRO A 404 20.44 12.63 -25.25
N VAL A 405 20.01 12.27 -26.47
CA VAL A 405 18.58 12.10 -26.81
C VAL A 405 17.95 10.98 -25.96
N ALA A 406 18.68 9.87 -25.75
CA ALA A 406 18.17 8.79 -24.90
C ALA A 406 18.09 9.20 -23.42
N VAL A 407 19.08 9.95 -22.93
CA VAL A 407 19.04 10.50 -21.56
C VAL A 407 17.84 11.42 -21.38
N GLU A 408 17.64 12.37 -22.31
CA GLU A 408 16.51 13.30 -22.25
C GLU A 408 15.17 12.56 -22.27
N PHE A 409 14.97 11.66 -23.24
CA PHE A 409 13.74 10.89 -23.39
C PHE A 409 13.41 10.08 -22.12
N LEU A 410 14.37 9.28 -21.64
CA LEU A 410 14.15 8.39 -20.49
C LEU A 410 13.91 9.20 -19.20
N THR A 411 14.59 10.32 -19.01
CA THR A 411 14.39 11.21 -17.87
C THR A 411 12.99 11.83 -17.89
N LYS A 412 12.57 12.36 -19.05
CA LYS A 412 11.23 12.96 -19.21
C LYS A 412 10.12 11.90 -19.12
N LEU A 413 10.34 10.68 -19.65
CA LEU A 413 9.40 9.57 -19.54
C LEU A 413 9.21 9.16 -18.06
N SER A 414 10.30 9.06 -17.31
CA SER A 414 10.26 8.78 -15.87
C SER A 414 9.48 9.87 -15.12
N ARG A 415 9.70 11.15 -15.46
CA ARG A 415 8.98 12.28 -14.86
C ARG A 415 7.49 12.28 -15.23
N LEU A 416 7.16 12.03 -16.50
CA LEU A 416 5.76 11.95 -16.98
C LEU A 416 4.99 10.83 -16.25
N SER A 417 5.62 9.67 -16.08
CA SER A 417 5.03 8.56 -15.32
C SER A 417 4.76 8.97 -13.86
N ALA A 418 5.74 9.62 -13.21
CA ALA A 418 5.59 10.09 -11.84
C ALA A 418 4.50 11.16 -11.69
N VAL A 419 4.44 12.14 -12.61
CA VAL A 419 3.39 13.17 -12.64
C VAL A 419 2.02 12.56 -12.87
N SER A 420 1.91 11.56 -13.76
CA SER A 420 0.63 10.87 -14.01
C SER A 420 0.14 10.14 -12.77
N VAL A 421 0.99 9.35 -12.11
CA VAL A 421 0.64 8.68 -10.84
C VAL A 421 0.24 9.70 -9.77
N TYR A 422 0.94 10.82 -9.70
CA TYR A 422 0.64 11.87 -8.75
C TYR A 422 -0.77 12.46 -8.95
N LEU A 423 -1.10 12.84 -10.18
CA LEU A 423 -2.41 13.39 -10.53
C LEU A 423 -3.53 12.35 -10.35
N ASP A 424 -3.34 11.14 -10.88
CA ASP A 424 -4.40 10.15 -10.98
C ASP A 424 -4.63 9.39 -9.67
N SER A 425 -3.60 9.23 -8.82
CA SER A 425 -3.69 8.50 -7.56
C SER A 425 -3.79 9.43 -6.36
N PHE A 426 -2.86 10.40 -6.21
CA PHE A 426 -2.82 11.23 -5.01
C PHE A 426 -3.82 12.39 -5.08
N VAL A 427 -3.73 13.26 -6.09
CA VAL A 427 -4.64 14.42 -6.19
C VAL A 427 -6.09 13.97 -6.35
N ALA A 428 -6.35 13.10 -7.32
CA ALA A 428 -7.70 12.58 -7.54
C ALA A 428 -8.20 11.73 -6.35
N GLY A 429 -7.31 11.03 -5.65
CA GLY A 429 -7.64 10.27 -4.45
C GLY A 429 -8.07 11.16 -3.29
N LEU A 430 -7.33 12.24 -3.03
CA LEU A 430 -7.67 13.24 -2.02
C LEU A 430 -9.02 13.89 -2.32
N LYS A 431 -9.22 14.38 -3.55
CA LYS A 431 -10.48 15.03 -3.95
C LYS A 431 -11.70 14.12 -3.78
N ARG A 432 -11.58 12.85 -4.17
CA ARG A 432 -12.68 11.88 -4.01
C ARG A 432 -12.95 11.50 -2.56
N GLY A 433 -11.87 11.38 -1.76
CA GLY A 433 -11.99 10.93 -0.36
C GLY A 433 -12.41 12.04 0.60
N THR A 434 -12.22 13.32 0.24
CA THR A 434 -12.59 14.45 1.09
C THR A 434 -14.11 14.59 1.11
N ARG A 435 -14.69 14.56 2.31
CA ARG A 435 -16.12 14.74 2.55
C ARG A 435 -16.52 16.22 2.40
N LYS A 436 -17.84 16.49 2.37
CA LYS A 436 -18.38 17.87 2.21
C LYS A 436 -17.94 18.83 3.32
N ASN A 437 -17.63 18.31 4.50
CA ASN A 437 -17.09 19.09 5.62
C ASN A 437 -15.58 19.39 5.52
N GLY A 438 -14.93 19.03 4.41
CA GLY A 438 -13.51 19.24 4.19
C GLY A 438 -12.60 18.20 4.88
N ILE A 439 -13.15 17.17 5.52
CA ILE A 439 -12.38 16.15 6.22
C ILE A 439 -12.20 14.89 5.33
N LEU A 440 -11.01 14.36 5.34
CA LEU A 440 -10.64 13.10 4.69
C LEU A 440 -10.40 12.04 5.75
N HIS A 441 -11.07 10.90 5.64
CA HIS A 441 -10.90 9.76 6.52
C HIS A 441 -10.14 8.65 5.78
N ALA A 442 -8.83 8.51 6.06
CA ALA A 442 -8.00 7.43 5.51
C ALA A 442 -8.18 6.16 6.36
N ASN A 443 -8.16 4.99 5.71
CA ASN A 443 -8.26 3.71 6.40
C ASN A 443 -6.86 3.14 6.68
N PHE A 444 -6.61 2.65 7.91
CA PHE A 444 -5.38 2.01 8.35
C PHE A 444 -5.60 0.54 8.66
N ASN A 445 -4.75 -0.33 8.13
CA ASN A 445 -4.90 -1.79 8.23
C ASN A 445 -3.74 -2.38 9.04
N GLN A 446 -4.06 -3.18 10.06
CA GLN A 446 -3.10 -3.84 10.94
C GLN A 446 -2.66 -5.24 10.46
N CYS A 447 -3.50 -5.93 9.70
CA CYS A 447 -3.36 -7.35 9.39
C CYS A 447 -2.92 -7.65 7.93
N ILE A 448 -2.29 -6.68 7.23
CA ILE A 448 -1.86 -6.86 5.83
C ILE A 448 -0.37 -7.13 5.73
N ALA A 449 0.47 -6.32 6.36
CA ALA A 449 1.92 -6.47 6.28
C ALA A 449 2.40 -7.60 7.19
N ALA A 450 3.15 -8.57 6.65
CA ALA A 450 3.66 -9.70 7.42
C ALA A 450 4.56 -9.31 8.60
N THR A 451 5.14 -8.12 8.57
CA THR A 451 6.01 -7.60 9.63
C THR A 451 5.26 -7.00 10.82
N GLY A 452 3.97 -6.73 10.73
CA GLY A 452 3.20 -6.00 11.74
C GLY A 452 3.12 -4.49 11.53
N ARG A 453 3.79 -3.96 10.49
CA ARG A 453 3.62 -2.56 10.10
C ARG A 453 2.18 -2.29 9.67
N LEU A 454 1.71 -1.08 9.94
CA LEU A 454 0.46 -0.61 9.37
C LEU A 454 0.56 -0.43 7.86
N SER A 455 -0.53 -0.57 7.17
CA SER A 455 -0.72 -0.10 5.81
C SER A 455 -1.94 0.80 5.75
N SER A 456 -2.04 1.65 4.73
CA SER A 456 -3.19 2.54 4.57
C SER A 456 -3.81 2.42 3.19
N SER A 457 -5.12 2.65 3.12
CA SER A 457 -5.92 2.57 1.89
C SER A 457 -7.06 3.58 1.91
N ASN A 458 -7.60 3.90 0.76
CA ASN A 458 -8.79 4.72 0.53
C ASN A 458 -8.80 6.12 1.21
N PRO A 459 -7.79 6.98 0.98
CA PRO A 459 -6.57 6.80 0.22
C PRO A 459 -5.41 6.25 1.07
N ASN A 460 -4.29 5.85 0.41
CA ASN A 460 -3.09 5.46 1.13
C ASN A 460 -2.35 6.69 1.66
N ALA A 461 -2.63 7.06 2.91
CA ALA A 461 -2.06 8.23 3.57
C ALA A 461 -0.58 8.06 3.97
N GLN A 462 -0.09 6.82 4.07
CA GLN A 462 1.31 6.55 4.43
C GLN A 462 2.30 6.75 3.27
N ASN A 463 1.80 6.91 2.04
CA ASN A 463 2.64 7.06 0.84
C ASN A 463 2.57 8.46 0.21
N TRP A 464 1.99 9.46 0.87
CA TRP A 464 1.95 10.82 0.35
C TRP A 464 3.36 11.43 0.29
N PRO A 465 3.83 11.84 -0.91
CA PRO A 465 5.22 12.25 -1.09
C PRO A 465 5.54 13.54 -0.35
N LYS A 466 6.74 13.60 0.24
CA LYS A 466 7.30 14.80 0.90
C LYS A 466 8.11 15.68 -0.07
N ARG A 467 8.68 15.08 -1.15
CA ARG A 467 9.58 15.80 -2.08
C ARG A 467 9.11 15.70 -3.51
N GLY A 468 9.25 16.81 -4.26
CA GLY A 468 8.97 16.88 -5.70
C GLY A 468 7.50 16.83 -6.10
N PHE A 469 6.59 16.60 -5.12
CA PHE A 469 5.14 16.51 -5.30
C PHE A 469 4.44 17.02 -4.03
N PRO A 470 4.03 18.29 -3.99
CA PRO A 470 3.64 18.99 -2.75
C PRO A 470 2.20 18.67 -2.28
N VAL A 471 1.73 17.42 -2.42
CA VAL A 471 0.36 17.03 -1.99
C VAL A 471 0.12 17.27 -0.50
N ARG A 472 1.17 17.14 0.33
CA ARG A 472 1.08 17.39 1.77
C ARG A 472 0.75 18.85 2.12
N ARG A 473 0.95 19.79 1.19
CA ARG A 473 0.59 21.20 1.37
C ARG A 473 -0.92 21.40 1.50
N ALA A 474 -1.72 20.52 0.90
CA ALA A 474 -3.16 20.55 1.02
C ALA A 474 -3.70 20.00 2.34
N ILE A 475 -2.86 19.42 3.20
CA ILE A 475 -3.25 18.91 4.51
C ILE A 475 -2.96 20.02 5.52
N VAL A 476 -4.00 20.55 6.13
CA VAL A 476 -3.97 21.74 6.97
C VAL A 476 -4.63 21.50 8.33
N SER A 477 -4.45 22.42 9.26
CA SER A 477 -5.21 22.40 10.51
C SER A 477 -6.68 22.74 10.28
N ARG A 478 -7.58 22.07 11.00
CA ARG A 478 -9.02 22.42 11.08
C ARG A 478 -9.29 23.61 11.99
N PHE A 479 -8.33 24.00 12.81
CA PHE A 479 -8.46 25.09 13.76
C PHE A 479 -7.92 26.38 13.14
N ASP A 480 -8.61 27.50 13.40
CA ASP A 480 -8.10 28.81 13.07
C ASP A 480 -6.78 29.02 13.80
N ASP A 481 -5.74 29.44 13.08
CA ASP A 481 -4.36 29.55 13.58
C ASP A 481 -3.74 28.28 14.16
N GLY A 482 -4.37 27.11 13.99
CA GLY A 482 -3.82 25.83 14.36
C GLY A 482 -2.58 25.43 13.57
N LEU A 483 -1.85 24.43 14.07
CA LEU A 483 -0.65 23.90 13.45
C LEU A 483 -0.77 22.37 13.31
N LEU A 484 -0.12 21.82 12.29
CA LEU A 484 0.15 20.40 12.21
C LEU A 484 1.50 20.12 12.85
N LEU A 485 1.51 19.31 13.92
CA LEU A 485 2.72 18.81 14.57
C LEU A 485 3.00 17.39 14.08
N GLU A 486 4.23 17.12 13.67
CA GLU A 486 4.73 15.78 13.36
C GLU A 486 5.87 15.45 14.32
N ALA A 487 5.75 14.33 15.05
CA ALA A 487 6.81 13.75 15.84
C ALA A 487 7.28 12.45 15.17
N ASP A 488 8.56 12.38 14.80
CA ASP A 488 9.16 11.30 14.02
C ASP A 488 10.35 10.69 14.76
N TYR A 489 10.45 9.36 14.83
CA TYR A 489 11.58 8.70 15.47
C TYR A 489 12.88 8.90 14.69
N SER A 490 13.93 9.32 15.36
CA SER A 490 15.26 9.49 14.77
C SER A 490 15.95 8.14 14.55
N GLY A 491 15.95 7.64 13.30
CA GLY A 491 16.69 6.42 12.93
C GLY A 491 16.19 5.15 13.59
N LEU A 492 14.89 4.98 13.76
CA LEU A 492 14.25 3.89 14.50
C LEU A 492 14.77 2.49 14.13
N GLU A 493 14.90 2.17 12.83
CA GLU A 493 15.32 0.83 12.40
C GLU A 493 16.76 0.49 12.81
N PHE A 494 17.69 1.46 12.77
CA PHE A 494 19.05 1.26 13.25
C PHE A 494 19.07 1.07 14.77
N ARG A 495 18.37 1.93 15.52
CA ARG A 495 18.22 1.82 16.97
C ARG A 495 17.62 0.48 17.38
N THR A 496 16.57 0.03 16.67
CA THR A 496 15.95 -1.28 16.90
C THR A 496 16.92 -2.43 16.60
N CYS A 497 17.70 -2.34 15.52
CA CYS A 497 18.70 -3.36 15.20
C CYS A 497 19.79 -3.45 16.27
N VAL A 498 20.29 -2.30 16.75
CA VAL A 498 21.26 -2.21 17.87
C VAL A 498 20.64 -2.75 19.15
N GLU A 499 19.39 -2.40 19.44
CA GLU A 499 18.66 -2.90 20.62
C GLU A 499 18.56 -4.43 20.61
N LEU A 500 18.14 -5.03 19.48
CA LEU A 500 17.96 -6.48 19.37
C LEU A 500 19.30 -7.25 19.35
N SER A 501 20.32 -6.68 18.73
CA SER A 501 21.65 -7.28 18.62
C SER A 501 22.54 -7.04 19.85
N ARG A 502 22.18 -6.05 20.69
CA ARG A 502 23.03 -5.58 21.80
C ARG A 502 24.44 -5.16 21.32
N ASP A 503 24.53 -4.57 20.11
CA ASP A 503 25.81 -4.16 19.55
C ASP A 503 26.41 -2.99 20.34
N ALA A 504 27.60 -3.20 20.91
CA ALA A 504 28.24 -2.20 21.79
C ALA A 504 28.69 -0.96 21.02
N GLN A 505 29.20 -1.12 19.78
CA GLN A 505 29.62 0.01 18.96
C GLN A 505 28.40 0.81 18.46
N GLY A 506 27.34 0.11 18.06
CA GLY A 506 26.08 0.76 17.66
C GLY A 506 25.47 1.57 18.80
N LEU A 507 25.49 1.03 20.02
CA LEU A 507 25.04 1.75 21.21
C LEU A 507 25.92 3.00 21.49
N ALA A 508 27.23 2.88 21.39
CA ALA A 508 28.15 4.02 21.57
C ALA A 508 27.90 5.10 20.52
N ASP A 509 27.72 4.72 19.24
CA ASP A 509 27.45 5.66 18.14
C ASP A 509 26.10 6.39 18.33
N ILE A 510 25.07 5.71 18.86
CA ILE A 510 23.78 6.31 19.19
C ILE A 510 23.92 7.31 20.34
N LEU A 511 24.63 6.93 21.44
CA LEU A 511 24.83 7.79 22.62
C LEU A 511 25.67 9.03 22.29
N GLU A 512 26.61 8.91 21.34
CA GLU A 512 27.41 10.02 20.83
C GLU A 512 26.66 10.89 19.80
N GLY A 513 25.42 10.54 19.44
CA GLY A 513 24.63 11.28 18.45
C GLY A 513 25.16 11.21 17.02
N LYS A 514 25.89 10.14 16.68
CA LYS A 514 26.43 9.98 15.32
C LYS A 514 25.35 9.72 14.29
N ASP A 515 25.39 10.44 13.19
CA ASP A 515 24.50 10.24 12.03
C ASP A 515 24.97 9.05 11.18
N ILE A 516 24.32 7.91 11.34
CA ILE A 516 24.64 6.67 10.61
C ILE A 516 24.60 6.83 9.07
N HIS A 517 23.72 7.68 8.54
CA HIS A 517 23.65 7.92 7.11
C HIS A 517 24.82 8.75 6.60
N ARG A 518 25.29 9.69 7.41
CA ARG A 518 26.49 10.47 7.15
C ARG A 518 27.73 9.61 7.24
N GLN A 519 27.82 8.71 8.21
CA GLN A 519 28.89 7.72 8.33
C GLN A 519 28.93 6.80 7.12
N THR A 520 27.78 6.28 6.69
CA THR A 520 27.68 5.45 5.49
C THR A 520 28.17 6.18 4.24
N ALA A 521 27.71 7.42 4.03
CA ALA A 521 28.16 8.25 2.91
C ALA A 521 29.68 8.52 2.95
N SER A 522 30.21 8.83 4.13
CA SER A 522 31.64 9.03 4.38
C SER A 522 32.46 7.81 3.95
N ILE A 523 32.06 6.61 4.35
CA ILE A 523 32.75 5.37 4.00
C ILE A 523 32.63 5.08 2.50
N CYS A 524 31.45 5.21 1.92
CA CYS A 524 31.22 4.98 0.49
C CYS A 524 32.00 5.95 -0.40
N LEU A 525 32.07 7.22 -0.01
CA LEU A 525 32.72 8.29 -0.77
C LEU A 525 34.20 8.48 -0.39
N GLN A 526 34.69 7.79 0.63
CA GLN A 526 36.04 7.96 1.18
C GLN A 526 36.36 9.43 1.56
N LYS A 527 35.40 10.09 2.22
CA LYS A 527 35.46 11.47 2.70
C LYS A 527 35.38 11.52 4.22
N ASP A 528 35.90 12.59 4.84
CA ASP A 528 35.63 12.86 6.25
C ASP A 528 34.10 13.05 6.44
N PRO A 529 33.49 12.52 7.52
CA PRO A 529 32.07 12.75 7.80
C PRO A 529 31.65 14.22 7.80
N LYS A 530 32.55 15.13 8.19
CA LYS A 530 32.30 16.58 8.20
C LYS A 530 32.13 17.16 6.79
N ASP A 531 32.82 16.58 5.80
CA ASP A 531 32.81 17.01 4.40
C ASP A 531 31.67 16.40 3.58
N VAL A 532 30.88 15.51 4.16
CA VAL A 532 29.70 14.92 3.50
C VAL A 532 28.57 15.94 3.44
N THR A 533 28.16 16.29 2.22
CA THR A 533 27.05 17.21 1.98
C THR A 533 25.69 16.59 2.35
N LYS A 534 24.65 17.43 2.48
CA LYS A 534 23.27 16.94 2.72
C LYS A 534 22.77 16.04 1.57
N ASP A 535 23.12 16.37 0.33
CA ASP A 535 22.72 15.58 -0.86
C ASP A 535 23.46 14.25 -0.91
N GLU A 536 24.76 14.22 -0.63
CA GLU A 536 25.55 12.98 -0.55
C GLU A 536 25.04 12.07 0.57
N ARG A 537 24.75 12.61 1.75
CA ARG A 537 24.09 11.90 2.86
C ARG A 537 22.77 11.27 2.41
N GLN A 538 21.93 12.07 1.75
CA GLN A 538 20.63 11.59 1.29
C GLN A 538 20.76 10.55 0.17
N GLY A 539 21.71 10.73 -0.74
CA GLY A 539 21.99 9.80 -1.84
C GLY A 539 22.44 8.41 -1.35
N HIS A 540 23.08 8.33 -0.19
CA HIS A 540 23.60 7.08 0.39
C HIS A 540 22.71 6.52 1.53
N LYS A 541 21.62 7.20 1.89
CA LYS A 541 20.71 6.74 2.95
C LYS A 541 20.22 5.29 2.73
N TRP A 542 19.93 4.91 1.50
CA TRP A 542 19.51 3.55 1.16
C TRP A 542 20.57 2.47 1.47
N ALA A 543 21.87 2.81 1.34
CA ALA A 543 22.95 1.89 1.61
C ALA A 543 23.08 1.58 3.11
N SER A 544 22.71 2.54 4.00
CA SER A 544 22.77 2.36 5.45
C SER A 544 21.80 1.27 5.94
N PHE A 545 20.65 1.12 5.29
CA PHE A 545 19.63 0.16 5.70
C PHE A 545 19.88 -1.26 5.20
N GLN A 546 20.59 -1.41 4.08
CA GLN A 546 20.74 -2.73 3.45
C GLN A 546 21.48 -3.76 4.31
N PRO A 547 22.62 -3.46 4.96
CA PRO A 547 23.28 -4.42 5.84
C PRO A 547 22.44 -4.78 7.05
N LEU A 548 21.63 -3.84 7.60
CA LEU A 548 20.72 -4.12 8.72
C LEU A 548 19.74 -5.27 8.40
N PHE A 549 19.43 -5.44 7.13
CA PHE A 549 18.50 -6.47 6.63
C PHE A 549 19.21 -7.61 5.89
N GLY A 550 20.53 -7.78 6.12
CA GLY A 550 21.31 -8.84 5.51
C GLY A 550 21.64 -8.65 4.03
N GLY A 551 21.57 -7.43 3.53
CA GLY A 551 22.08 -7.09 2.20
C GLY A 551 23.57 -7.39 2.08
N THR A 552 24.00 -7.92 0.92
CA THR A 552 25.41 -8.31 0.69
C THR A 552 26.13 -7.41 -0.30
N GLY A 553 25.47 -6.37 -0.83
CA GLY A 553 26.04 -5.52 -1.88
C GLY A 553 26.31 -6.25 -3.22
N ALA A 554 25.76 -7.46 -3.40
CA ALA A 554 25.96 -8.23 -4.61
C ALA A 554 25.38 -7.50 -5.83
N GLY A 555 26.20 -7.32 -6.88
CA GLY A 555 25.81 -6.58 -8.09
C GLY A 555 25.92 -5.07 -8.00
N MET A 556 26.39 -4.52 -6.87
CA MET A 556 26.62 -3.09 -6.68
C MET A 556 28.05 -2.67 -7.08
N GLU A 557 28.25 -1.36 -7.19
CA GLU A 557 29.57 -0.76 -7.43
C GLU A 557 30.58 -1.20 -6.35
N PRO A 558 31.87 -1.40 -6.70
CA PRO A 558 32.88 -1.96 -5.79
C PRO A 558 32.99 -1.23 -4.44
N HIS A 559 32.90 0.10 -4.43
CA HIS A 559 32.99 0.91 -3.22
C HIS A 559 31.78 0.72 -2.29
N ILE A 560 30.58 0.55 -2.84
CA ILE A 560 29.37 0.23 -2.06
C ILE A 560 29.48 -1.20 -1.50
N LYS A 561 29.95 -2.17 -2.30
CA LYS A 561 30.16 -3.53 -1.82
C LYS A 561 31.19 -3.59 -0.68
N ALA A 562 32.26 -2.81 -0.76
CA ALA A 562 33.28 -2.71 0.28
C ALA A 562 32.69 -2.17 1.60
N TYR A 563 31.76 -1.21 1.52
CA TYR A 563 31.05 -0.70 2.70
C TYR A 563 30.33 -1.81 3.48
N PHE A 564 29.69 -2.78 2.79
CA PHE A 564 28.97 -3.86 3.48
C PHE A 564 29.90 -4.75 4.32
N GLY A 565 31.11 -5.03 3.83
CA GLY A 565 32.12 -5.72 4.64
C GLY A 565 32.53 -4.89 5.88
N LYS A 566 32.84 -3.61 5.65
CA LYS A 566 33.24 -2.70 6.72
C LYS A 566 32.16 -2.45 7.75
N PHE A 567 30.89 -2.49 7.37
CA PHE A 567 29.75 -2.40 8.30
C PHE A 567 29.82 -3.50 9.38
N TYR A 568 30.03 -4.75 8.99
CA TYR A 568 30.11 -5.86 9.92
C TYR A 568 31.43 -5.88 10.72
N GLU A 569 32.53 -5.32 10.18
CA GLU A 569 33.76 -5.11 10.95
C GLU A 569 33.55 -4.10 12.08
N ILE A 570 32.72 -3.07 11.86
CA ILE A 570 32.36 -2.04 12.85
C ILE A 570 31.33 -2.59 13.84
N TYR A 571 30.23 -3.16 13.34
CA TYR A 571 29.08 -3.60 14.13
C TYR A 571 29.07 -5.14 14.29
N ARG A 572 30.05 -5.66 15.02
CA ARG A 572 30.24 -7.13 15.21
C ARG A 572 29.10 -7.79 15.96
N GLY A 573 28.44 -7.07 16.85
CA GLY A 573 27.26 -7.56 17.57
C GLY A 573 26.10 -7.82 16.63
N ILE A 574 25.89 -6.95 15.63
CA ILE A 574 24.87 -7.14 14.58
C ILE A 574 25.20 -8.38 13.76
N GLU A 575 26.45 -8.58 13.35
CA GLU A 575 26.86 -9.78 12.62
C GLU A 575 26.61 -11.07 13.41
N ALA A 576 27.02 -11.08 14.68
CA ALA A 576 26.80 -12.21 15.57
C ALA A 576 25.33 -12.53 15.76
N TRP A 577 24.49 -11.51 15.94
CA TRP A 577 23.05 -11.63 16.05
C TRP A 577 22.41 -12.17 14.77
N HIS A 578 22.78 -11.67 13.60
CA HIS A 578 22.33 -12.17 12.29
C HIS A 578 22.64 -13.66 12.13
N ASN A 579 23.86 -14.09 12.48
CA ASN A 579 24.29 -15.47 12.43
C ASN A 579 23.48 -16.36 13.41
N SER A 580 23.21 -15.83 14.60
CA SER A 580 22.37 -16.50 15.60
C SER A 580 20.92 -16.67 15.11
N LEU A 581 20.32 -15.63 14.54
CA LEU A 581 18.96 -15.71 13.95
C LEU A 581 18.90 -16.78 12.85
N MET A 582 19.84 -16.76 11.91
CA MET A 582 19.86 -17.74 10.82
C MET A 582 20.03 -19.17 11.31
N THR A 583 20.91 -19.36 12.30
CA THR A 583 21.17 -20.71 12.87
C THR A 583 19.98 -21.20 13.70
N GLY A 584 19.38 -20.31 14.50
CA GLY A 584 18.19 -20.61 15.30
C GLY A 584 17.00 -20.97 14.42
N THR A 585 16.76 -20.17 13.36
CA THR A 585 15.65 -20.42 12.42
C THR A 585 15.82 -21.74 11.64
N LEU A 586 17.06 -22.10 11.27
CA LEU A 586 17.33 -23.41 10.66
C LEU A 586 16.98 -24.59 11.57
N LYS A 587 17.01 -24.39 12.90
CA LYS A 587 16.73 -25.42 13.89
C LYS A 587 15.24 -25.56 14.18
N ASN A 588 14.52 -24.45 14.36
CA ASN A 588 13.15 -24.46 14.87
C ASN A 588 12.14 -23.73 13.96
N GLY A 589 12.59 -23.06 12.89
CA GLY A 589 11.73 -22.36 11.96
C GLY A 589 11.13 -21.04 12.48
N ILE A 590 11.40 -20.64 13.72
CA ILE A 590 10.74 -19.49 14.38
C ILE A 590 11.75 -18.40 14.75
N VAL A 591 11.33 -17.15 14.59
CA VAL A 591 11.94 -15.95 15.20
C VAL A 591 10.86 -15.25 16.01
N GLN A 592 11.21 -14.82 17.22
CA GLN A 592 10.32 -14.09 18.13
C GLN A 592 10.94 -12.74 18.49
N THR A 593 10.10 -11.69 18.56
CA THR A 593 10.48 -10.36 19.04
C THR A 593 10.25 -10.24 20.56
N PRO A 594 10.84 -9.23 21.24
CA PRO A 594 10.56 -8.97 22.64
C PRO A 594 9.08 -8.70 22.95
N SER A 595 8.32 -8.14 22.01
CA SER A 595 6.86 -7.95 22.12
C SER A 595 6.05 -9.24 22.08
N GLY A 596 6.70 -10.40 21.85
CA GLY A 596 6.08 -11.70 21.77
C GLY A 596 5.61 -12.10 20.36
N ARG A 597 5.72 -11.20 19.38
CA ARG A 597 5.37 -11.50 17.98
C ARG A 597 6.27 -12.58 17.42
N GLN A 598 5.69 -13.56 16.69
CA GLN A 598 6.39 -14.69 16.10
C GLN A 598 6.31 -14.65 14.57
N TYR A 599 7.41 -15.10 13.94
CA TYR A 599 7.53 -15.31 12.49
C TYR A 599 7.96 -16.75 12.25
N PHE A 600 7.29 -17.46 11.36
CA PHE A 600 7.52 -18.89 11.14
C PHE A 600 7.84 -19.19 9.67
N TRP A 601 8.90 -19.95 9.46
CA TRP A 601 9.32 -20.46 8.15
C TRP A 601 9.42 -21.99 8.20
N PRO A 602 8.35 -22.73 7.83
CA PRO A 602 8.30 -24.20 8.00
C PRO A 602 9.33 -24.97 7.16
N ASN A 603 9.79 -24.36 6.06
CA ASN A 603 10.67 -25.02 5.08
C ASN A 603 12.00 -24.28 4.91
N VAL A 604 12.57 -23.76 6.00
CA VAL A 604 13.87 -23.10 5.93
C VAL A 604 14.98 -24.14 5.77
N VAL A 605 15.86 -23.93 4.76
CA VAL A 605 16.94 -24.85 4.41
C VAL A 605 18.21 -24.08 4.04
N ARG A 606 19.36 -24.77 4.12
CA ARG A 606 20.60 -24.29 3.51
C ARG A 606 20.56 -24.51 2.01
N THR A 607 20.82 -23.46 1.24
CA THR A 607 20.89 -23.48 -0.22
C THR A 607 22.35 -23.60 -0.69
N ARG A 608 22.55 -23.77 -2.00
CA ARG A 608 23.91 -23.79 -2.62
C ARG A 608 24.68 -22.52 -2.23
N GLY A 609 25.95 -22.68 -1.82
CA GLY A 609 26.81 -21.59 -1.31
C GLY A 609 26.58 -21.28 0.17
N ASN A 610 26.07 -22.23 0.95
CA ASN A 610 25.89 -22.15 2.41
C ASN A 610 24.93 -21.00 2.88
N ARG A 611 24.09 -20.46 1.98
CA ARG A 611 23.11 -19.43 2.30
C ARG A 611 21.84 -20.06 2.90
N VAL A 612 21.20 -19.37 3.83
CA VAL A 612 19.91 -19.76 4.39
C VAL A 612 18.79 -19.25 3.49
N SER A 613 17.81 -20.10 3.16
CA SER A 613 16.61 -19.65 2.45
C SER A 613 15.87 -18.63 3.30
N HIS A 614 15.18 -17.67 2.66
CA HIS A 614 14.46 -16.59 3.36
C HIS A 614 15.33 -15.68 4.24
N SER A 615 16.68 -15.71 4.12
CA SER A 615 17.61 -14.95 4.99
C SER A 615 17.23 -13.47 5.10
N THR A 616 16.86 -12.80 4.01
CA THR A 616 16.44 -11.39 4.05
C THR A 616 15.20 -11.18 4.94
N GLN A 617 14.23 -12.08 4.90
CA GLN A 617 13.03 -12.00 5.75
C GLN A 617 13.38 -12.30 7.21
N ILE A 618 14.18 -13.33 7.46
CA ILE A 618 14.61 -13.75 8.80
C ILE A 618 15.32 -12.60 9.52
N LEU A 619 16.14 -11.81 8.81
CA LEU A 619 16.89 -10.69 9.37
C LEU A 619 16.07 -9.40 9.44
N ASN A 620 15.19 -9.16 8.47
CA ASN A 620 14.40 -7.94 8.38
C ASN A 620 13.14 -7.95 9.28
N TYR A 621 12.39 -9.06 9.34
CA TYR A 621 11.09 -9.09 10.03
C TYR A 621 11.19 -8.76 11.53
N PRO A 622 12.15 -9.26 12.30
CA PRO A 622 12.24 -8.89 13.73
C PRO A 622 12.57 -7.40 13.93
N VAL A 623 13.40 -6.78 13.07
CA VAL A 623 13.70 -5.35 13.17
C VAL A 623 12.46 -4.52 12.84
N GLN A 624 11.84 -4.76 11.67
CA GLN A 624 10.65 -4.00 11.26
C GLN A 624 9.46 -4.24 12.18
N GLY A 625 9.28 -5.48 12.64
CA GLY A 625 8.16 -5.83 13.50
C GLY A 625 8.28 -5.23 14.89
N PHE A 626 9.45 -5.31 15.50
CA PHE A 626 9.66 -4.69 16.81
C PHE A 626 9.62 -3.17 16.74
N SER A 627 10.16 -2.54 15.66
CA SER A 627 9.95 -1.12 15.40
C SER A 627 8.47 -0.75 15.31
N ALA A 628 7.68 -1.55 14.59
CA ALA A 628 6.24 -1.33 14.47
C ALA A 628 5.51 -1.47 15.81
N ASP A 629 5.89 -2.45 16.62
CA ASP A 629 5.31 -2.65 17.95
C ASP A 629 5.64 -1.48 18.90
N MET A 630 6.85 -0.88 18.81
CA MET A 630 7.21 0.32 19.55
C MET A 630 6.39 1.55 19.10
N VAL A 631 6.22 1.75 17.80
CA VAL A 631 5.37 2.85 17.29
C VAL A 631 3.93 2.68 17.73
N GLN A 632 3.38 1.45 17.68
CA GLN A 632 2.03 1.17 18.18
C GLN A 632 1.89 1.49 19.67
N LEU A 633 2.89 1.12 20.46
CA LEU A 633 2.91 1.43 21.89
C LEU A 633 2.92 2.95 22.13
N ALA A 634 3.74 3.71 21.39
CA ALA A 634 3.75 5.16 21.44
C ALA A 634 2.40 5.78 21.06
N CYS A 635 1.74 5.26 20.01
CA CYS A 635 0.41 5.68 19.60
C CYS A 635 -0.65 5.46 20.71
N ILE A 636 -0.64 4.28 21.34
CA ILE A 636 -1.54 3.94 22.45
C ILE A 636 -1.32 4.90 23.63
N ARG A 637 -0.06 5.17 23.99
CA ARG A 637 0.31 6.12 25.06
C ARG A 637 -0.14 7.54 24.72
N ALA A 638 0.10 8.01 23.49
CA ALA A 638 -0.34 9.33 23.04
C ALA A 638 -1.87 9.47 23.18
N LEU A 639 -2.64 8.50 22.72
CA LEU A 639 -4.10 8.53 22.87
C LEU A 639 -4.53 8.59 24.35
N ARG A 640 -3.89 7.80 25.20
CA ARG A 640 -4.16 7.80 26.66
C ARG A 640 -3.93 9.18 27.26
N PHE A 641 -2.78 9.81 26.95
CA PHE A 641 -2.44 11.14 27.45
C PHE A 641 -3.37 12.24 26.91
N PHE A 642 -3.75 12.16 25.61
CA PHE A 642 -4.70 13.10 25.01
C PHE A 642 -6.06 13.03 25.73
N ARG A 643 -6.56 11.83 26.04
CA ARG A 643 -7.82 11.63 26.78
C ARG A 643 -7.72 12.14 28.22
N GLN A 644 -6.62 11.84 28.91
CA GLN A 644 -6.38 12.31 30.30
C GLN A 644 -6.32 13.83 30.38
N ALA A 645 -5.67 14.47 29.42
CA ALA A 645 -5.56 15.91 29.33
C ALA A 645 -6.80 16.60 28.72
N SER A 646 -7.79 15.82 28.26
CA SER A 646 -9.01 16.32 27.60
C SER A 646 -8.71 17.31 26.47
N LEU A 647 -7.72 17.02 25.61
CA LEU A 647 -7.26 17.92 24.57
C LEU A 647 -8.31 18.09 23.45
N ARG A 648 -8.36 19.31 22.91
CA ARG A 648 -9.13 19.64 21.70
C ARG A 648 -8.38 19.21 20.43
N SER A 649 -7.04 19.23 20.47
CA SER A 649 -6.14 18.74 19.42
C SER A 649 -6.45 17.30 19.03
N LYS A 650 -6.21 16.94 17.76
CA LYS A 650 -6.64 15.66 17.18
C LYS A 650 -5.44 14.88 16.63
N LEU A 651 -5.30 13.63 17.06
CA LEU A 651 -4.44 12.65 16.40
C LEU A 651 -5.05 12.34 15.02
N ILE A 652 -4.31 12.57 13.93
CA ILE A 652 -4.88 12.52 12.57
C ILE A 652 -4.20 11.52 11.63
N LEU A 653 -2.89 11.27 11.81
CA LEU A 653 -2.13 10.31 10.99
C LEU A 653 -1.04 9.64 11.81
N THR A 654 -0.67 8.45 11.38
CA THR A 654 0.60 7.80 11.71
C THR A 654 1.24 7.31 10.42
N VAL A 655 2.50 7.69 10.17
CA VAL A 655 3.18 7.45 8.90
C VAL A 655 4.55 6.85 9.17
N HIS A 656 4.68 5.55 8.93
CA HIS A 656 5.86 4.74 9.24
C HIS A 656 6.21 4.77 10.73
N ASP A 657 7.03 5.71 11.16
CA ASP A 657 7.57 5.90 12.51
C ASP A 657 7.18 7.26 13.11
N SER A 658 6.23 7.98 12.50
CA SER A 658 5.76 9.28 12.99
C SER A 658 4.30 9.28 13.45
N ILE A 659 3.96 10.24 14.31
CA ILE A 659 2.61 10.60 14.75
C ILE A 659 2.36 12.03 14.33
N VAL A 660 1.24 12.30 13.64
CA VAL A 660 0.84 13.64 13.20
C VAL A 660 -0.42 14.07 13.94
N VAL A 661 -0.37 15.28 14.46
CA VAL A 661 -1.44 15.90 15.26
C VAL A 661 -1.91 17.20 14.61
N ASP A 662 -3.20 17.35 14.49
CA ASP A 662 -3.87 18.61 14.18
C ASP A 662 -4.08 19.35 15.50
N THR A 663 -3.25 20.38 15.73
CA THR A 663 -3.04 20.99 17.04
C THR A 663 -3.77 22.31 17.18
N HIS A 664 -4.57 22.41 18.24
CA HIS A 664 -5.22 23.66 18.64
C HIS A 664 -4.17 24.70 19.08
N PRO A 665 -4.30 26.01 18.70
CA PRO A 665 -3.28 27.02 18.97
C PRO A 665 -2.81 27.09 20.43
N ASN A 666 -3.73 26.93 21.37
CA ASN A 666 -3.45 27.02 22.81
C ASN A 666 -2.85 25.74 23.42
N GLU A 667 -2.68 24.67 22.63
CA GLU A 667 -2.25 23.36 23.12
C GLU A 667 -0.89 22.91 22.55
N VAL A 668 -0.22 23.77 21.76
CA VAL A 668 1.00 23.43 21.03
C VAL A 668 2.09 22.85 21.93
N GLU A 669 2.45 23.55 23.03
CA GLU A 669 3.49 23.09 23.93
C GLU A 669 3.08 21.84 24.73
N GLN A 670 1.79 21.73 25.08
CA GLN A 670 1.29 20.54 25.76
C GLN A 670 1.28 19.32 24.84
N VAL A 671 0.84 19.45 23.60
CA VAL A 671 0.89 18.38 22.60
C VAL A 671 2.31 17.94 22.33
N LYS A 672 3.25 18.90 22.17
CA LYS A 672 4.68 18.64 22.00
C LYS A 672 5.24 17.82 23.16
N SER A 673 4.98 18.23 24.40
CA SER A 673 5.42 17.51 25.60
C SER A 673 4.87 16.09 25.67
N ILE A 674 3.58 15.92 25.39
CA ILE A 674 2.92 14.61 25.38
C ILE A 674 3.51 13.69 24.30
N LEU A 675 3.78 14.20 23.08
CA LEU A 675 4.38 13.39 22.02
C LEU A 675 5.79 12.95 22.37
N VAL A 676 6.62 13.86 22.92
CA VAL A 676 7.96 13.50 23.43
C VAL A 676 7.86 12.40 24.46
N GLU A 677 7.03 12.56 25.48
CA GLU A 677 6.89 11.59 26.55
C GLU A 677 6.33 10.25 26.06
N ALA A 678 5.29 10.28 25.21
CA ALA A 678 4.69 9.07 24.67
C ALA A 678 5.67 8.24 23.83
N MET A 679 6.55 8.90 23.06
CA MET A 679 7.45 8.26 22.12
C MET A 679 8.82 7.93 22.71
N THR A 680 9.37 8.76 23.60
CA THR A 680 10.73 8.53 24.15
C THR A 680 10.75 7.70 25.42
N ARG A 681 9.70 7.77 26.25
CA ARG A 681 9.61 7.03 27.52
C ARG A 681 8.75 5.78 27.42
N ILE A 682 9.02 4.96 26.41
CA ILE A 682 8.31 3.68 26.21
C ILE A 682 8.92 2.54 27.04
N ASP A 683 10.11 2.71 27.57
CA ASP A 683 10.92 1.70 28.27
C ASP A 683 10.20 1.13 29.50
N GLU A 684 9.57 1.96 30.33
CA GLU A 684 8.81 1.50 31.51
C GLU A 684 7.62 0.60 31.12
N GLU A 685 6.91 0.99 30.07
CA GLU A 685 5.76 0.22 29.58
C GLU A 685 6.20 -1.06 28.88
N MET A 686 7.37 -1.05 28.22
CA MET A 686 7.97 -2.27 27.67
C MET A 686 8.37 -3.27 28.76
N VAL A 687 8.90 -2.81 29.88
CA VAL A 687 9.16 -3.67 31.03
C VAL A 687 7.86 -4.25 31.57
N THR A 688 6.84 -3.43 31.75
CA THR A 688 5.56 -3.85 32.32
C THR A 688 4.82 -4.83 31.41
N ARG A 689 4.78 -4.56 30.10
CA ARG A 689 4.01 -5.37 29.13
C ARG A 689 4.75 -6.61 28.66
N PHE A 690 6.05 -6.46 28.38
CA PHE A 690 6.84 -7.49 27.71
C PHE A 690 7.91 -8.12 28.59
N GLY A 691 8.11 -7.61 29.83
CA GLY A 691 9.23 -7.99 30.68
C GLY A 691 10.59 -7.65 30.04
N TYR A 692 10.63 -6.70 29.10
CA TYR A 692 11.79 -6.37 28.31
C TYR A 692 12.36 -4.99 28.63
N LYS A 693 13.62 -4.94 29.06
CA LYS A 693 14.33 -3.69 29.36
C LYS A 693 15.15 -3.25 28.15
N CYS A 694 14.82 -2.07 27.60
CA CYS A 694 15.60 -1.42 26.55
C CYS A 694 16.91 -0.87 27.11
N VAL A 695 17.96 -0.88 26.29
CA VAL A 695 19.25 -0.23 26.56
C VAL A 695 19.51 0.94 25.62
N VAL A 696 18.86 0.95 24.46
CA VAL A 696 18.97 2.01 23.44
C VAL A 696 17.95 3.10 23.73
N PRO A 697 18.34 4.38 23.84
CA PRO A 697 17.38 5.48 23.90
C PRO A 697 16.71 5.67 22.54
N PHE A 698 15.42 6.00 22.55
CA PHE A 698 14.63 6.32 21.37
C PHE A 698 14.32 7.81 21.35
N ASP A 699 14.97 8.54 20.45
CA ASP A 699 14.79 9.98 20.32
C ASP A 699 13.81 10.32 19.20
N VAL A 700 13.19 11.49 19.30
CA VAL A 700 12.24 12.01 18.33
C VAL A 700 12.62 13.41 17.86
N GLU A 701 12.30 13.70 16.62
CA GLU A 701 12.33 15.04 16.03
C GLU A 701 10.91 15.55 15.93
N ILE A 702 10.65 16.79 16.35
CA ILE A 702 9.33 17.40 16.22
C ILE A 702 9.39 18.56 15.25
N SER A 703 8.47 18.58 14.32
CA SER A 703 8.26 19.68 13.39
C SER A 703 6.82 20.18 13.44
N ALA A 704 6.62 21.47 13.16
CA ALA A 704 5.32 22.10 13.13
C ALA A 704 5.17 23.05 11.93
N GLY A 705 3.95 23.17 11.41
CA GLY A 705 3.65 24.09 10.31
C GLY A 705 2.16 24.29 10.09
N LYS A 706 1.80 25.30 9.30
CA LYS A 706 0.41 25.56 8.90
C LYS A 706 -0.16 24.45 7.98
N ASN A 707 0.72 23.72 7.32
CA ASN A 707 0.39 22.54 6.52
C ASN A 707 1.45 21.44 6.76
N TRP A 708 1.18 20.24 6.30
CA TRP A 708 2.07 19.10 6.57
C TRP A 708 3.34 19.05 5.68
N LEU A 709 3.48 19.93 4.69
CA LEU A 709 4.70 20.01 3.86
C LEU A 709 5.69 21.02 4.39
N ASP A 710 5.20 22.22 4.68
CA ASP A 710 6.01 23.38 5.05
C ASP A 710 6.05 23.46 6.58
N GLN A 711 6.90 22.59 7.18
CA GLN A 711 7.09 22.47 8.62
C GLN A 711 8.49 22.89 9.02
N GLU A 712 8.62 23.51 10.19
CA GLU A 712 9.88 23.88 10.82
C GLU A 712 10.14 22.99 12.03
N GLU A 713 11.39 22.62 12.23
CA GLU A 713 11.81 21.82 13.37
C GLU A 713 11.70 22.65 14.65
N LEU A 714 11.05 22.06 15.66
CA LEU A 714 10.91 22.68 16.97
C LEU A 714 12.05 22.21 17.89
N SER A 715 12.72 23.16 18.55
CA SER A 715 13.72 22.81 19.55
C SER A 715 13.10 22.04 20.72
N LEU A 716 13.64 20.88 21.02
CA LEU A 716 13.33 20.15 22.23
C LEU A 716 14.18 20.78 23.34
N THR A 717 13.76 21.96 23.84
CA THR A 717 14.33 22.49 25.09
C THR A 717 14.01 21.48 26.18
N ASN A 718 15.03 20.90 26.81
CA ASN A 718 14.96 19.94 27.90
C ASN A 718 13.91 20.41 28.92
N ALA A 719 12.75 19.72 28.96
CA ALA A 719 11.97 19.68 30.19
C ALA A 719 12.81 18.86 31.19
N THR A 720 13.60 19.59 32.01
CA THR A 720 14.33 19.06 33.15
C THR A 720 13.36 18.44 34.15
#